data_e4073cfb072a186a9cb0d9d926d08cbc
#
_entry.id   e4073cfb072a186a9cb0d9d926d08cbc
#
_cell.length_a   1.000
_cell.length_b   1.000
_cell.length_c   1.000
_cell.angle_alpha   90.00
_cell.angle_beta   90.00
_cell.angle_gamma   90.00
#
_symmetry.space_group_name_H-M   'P 1'
#
loop_
_entity.id
_entity.type
_entity.pdbx_description
1 polymer ?
#
loop_
_entity_poly.entity_id
_entity_poly.type
_entity_poly.pdbx_seq_one_letter_code
_entity_poly.pdbx_strand_id
1 'polypeptide(L)'
;MLTACQTNSLQDNPLLTESTLDYQAPDFSKIRPEHFVPAIKEGIRLQLAEIDSITSNTAAPTFENTVLAYEKSGRVLARATSILSGLVGADGTEELQKIDEETTPLLSDHQDALLLNEKLFARIKAVYEARQSLQGEDLRLTELLYEQFVHEGALLSDADKATLKKLNSEIAVLQTKFTNQVNAGTKEAAVLVDKVEELDGLSQEAVTRAAEAATAAGHKGKYLLEQTNTSRPGYLAELNNRDVRRRVLEASLARCSSGDSTNTHTTITRLASLRAEKAKILGFPNFASWALKDQMAGRPEAVERLIQQLTPACRTKVAADVAELEAFAQQTEGKDFKLAAWDLDYYAERLKKAKYDLNEADLKPYFVLDSVLKNGLFYAANQLYGLTFKPRPDIPVYADGVQVYEVFDQDNTPMALFYTDYFRRPTKTGGAWMSNFVQQSTLFGTKPVIYNVCNFEAPAKGEPAFLTSDDVETLFHEFGHALHGLFASQKYETLSGTNTPRDFVEMPSQFNEHWMTDSLVLRHYARHYKTGEAMPQELIDKLKATATYGQSYSLAENLAAVAIDMAWGMLPAGETVKDVDAFERDVLTRAGLDFALVPPRYRSAYYLHVFAGAYASGYYSYLWTEVLDHNIYDWFASHGGLTRQNGQCFRDEVLSRGNTAPVGTFFTTFTGLQEPDMSSLLRFRGLTK
;
A
#
# COMPACT_ATOMS: atom_id res chain seq x y z
N MET A 1 10.18 45.40 -6.53
CA MET A 1 9.16 45.00 -5.55
C MET A 1 8.95 43.49 -5.46
N LEU A 2 9.30 42.69 -6.46
CA LEU A 2 9.21 41.23 -6.44
C LEU A 2 10.23 40.52 -5.52
N THR A 3 11.40 41.11 -5.34
CA THR A 3 12.47 40.52 -4.50
C THR A 3 12.25 40.68 -2.98
N ALA A 4 11.46 41.64 -2.55
CA ALA A 4 11.19 41.84 -1.12
C ALA A 4 10.09 40.94 -0.58
N CYS A 5 9.16 40.46 -1.42
CA CYS A 5 8.11 39.49 -1.02
C CYS A 5 8.69 38.07 -0.87
N GLN A 6 9.68 37.69 -1.70
CA GLN A 6 10.31 36.38 -1.60
C GLN A 6 11.21 36.23 -0.35
N THR A 7 11.87 37.30 0.09
CA THR A 7 12.71 37.25 1.30
C THR A 7 11.90 37.14 2.60
N ASN A 8 10.68 37.68 2.66
CA ASN A 8 9.85 37.50 3.85
C ASN A 8 9.23 36.10 3.97
N SER A 9 8.96 35.41 2.85
CA SER A 9 8.39 34.05 2.87
C SER A 9 9.35 32.95 3.32
N LEU A 10 10.67 33.20 3.26
CA LEU A 10 11.67 32.25 3.73
C LEU A 10 12.04 32.46 5.22
N GLN A 11 11.94 33.67 5.76
CA GLN A 11 12.40 33.97 7.12
C GLN A 11 11.55 33.35 8.23
N ASP A 12 10.25 33.10 7.99
CA ASP A 12 9.31 32.57 8.98
C ASP A 12 8.69 31.21 8.54
N ASN A 13 9.28 30.54 7.55
CA ASN A 13 8.74 29.28 7.06
C ASN A 13 9.10 28.11 7.98
N PRO A 14 8.10 27.48 8.66
CA PRO A 14 8.35 26.43 9.65
C PRO A 14 8.93 25.15 9.07
N LEU A 15 8.87 24.95 7.73
CA LEU A 15 9.42 23.77 7.07
C LEU A 15 10.96 23.85 6.90
N LEU A 16 11.57 25.05 7.02
CA LEU A 16 13.01 25.24 6.84
C LEU A 16 13.82 24.88 8.09
N THR A 17 13.20 24.80 9.24
CA THR A 17 13.86 24.50 10.52
C THR A 17 13.24 23.25 11.17
N GLU A 18 14.00 22.58 12.02
CA GLU A 18 13.47 21.48 12.81
C GLU A 18 12.37 21.98 13.75
N SER A 19 11.31 21.18 13.90
CA SER A 19 10.23 21.48 14.84
C SER A 19 10.76 21.45 16.28
N THR A 20 10.25 22.34 17.11
CA THR A 20 10.54 22.37 18.54
C THR A 20 9.60 21.52 19.39
N LEU A 21 8.60 20.88 18.76
CA LEU A 21 7.72 19.93 19.41
C LEU A 21 8.46 18.64 19.75
N ASP A 22 7.94 17.89 20.70
CA ASP A 22 8.46 16.58 21.06
C ASP A 22 8.59 15.71 19.80
N TYR A 23 9.67 14.93 19.71
CA TYR A 23 9.98 14.07 18.56
C TYR A 23 10.19 14.81 17.23
N GLN A 24 10.35 16.14 17.25
CA GLN A 24 10.35 16.99 16.05
C GLN A 24 9.07 16.86 15.22
N ALA A 25 7.93 16.49 15.86
CA ALA A 25 6.64 16.36 15.18
C ALA A 25 6.29 17.64 14.43
N PRO A 26 5.67 17.54 13.22
CA PRO A 26 5.25 18.73 12.48
C PRO A 26 4.30 19.60 13.28
N ASP A 27 4.58 20.90 13.35
CA ASP A 27 3.68 21.86 13.98
C ASP A 27 2.56 22.27 13.01
N PHE A 28 1.55 21.42 12.89
CA PHE A 28 0.40 21.66 12.01
C PHE A 28 -0.40 22.92 12.36
N SER A 29 -0.19 23.49 13.56
CA SER A 29 -0.79 24.78 13.91
C SER A 29 -0.15 25.96 13.15
N LYS A 30 1.09 25.79 12.66
CA LYS A 30 1.86 26.82 11.95
C LYS A 30 2.07 26.53 10.46
N ILE A 31 2.07 25.26 10.04
CA ILE A 31 2.26 24.88 8.64
C ILE A 31 1.04 25.31 7.82
N ARG A 32 1.31 25.90 6.63
CA ARG A 32 0.31 26.36 5.67
C ARG A 32 0.71 25.97 4.26
N PRO A 33 -0.24 25.83 3.31
CA PRO A 33 0.04 25.47 1.91
C PRO A 33 1.13 26.32 1.25
N GLU A 34 1.11 27.64 1.46
CA GLU A 34 2.07 28.60 0.88
C GLU A 34 3.53 28.37 1.32
N HIS A 35 3.77 27.58 2.37
CA HIS A 35 5.11 27.26 2.86
C HIS A 35 5.83 26.21 2.00
N PHE A 36 5.11 25.31 1.31
CA PHE A 36 5.71 24.12 0.69
C PHE A 36 6.58 24.44 -0.52
N VAL A 37 6.05 25.17 -1.53
CA VAL A 37 6.82 25.47 -2.75
C VAL A 37 8.13 26.21 -2.43
N PRO A 38 8.14 27.26 -1.60
CA PRO A 38 9.38 27.92 -1.19
C PRO A 38 10.35 27.00 -0.44
N ALA A 39 9.83 26.16 0.47
CA ALA A 39 10.67 25.23 1.25
C ALA A 39 11.29 24.14 0.38
N ILE A 40 10.54 23.58 -0.57
CA ILE A 40 11.04 22.58 -1.51
C ILE A 40 12.10 23.16 -2.43
N LYS A 41 11.85 24.35 -3.02
CA LYS A 41 12.85 25.05 -3.87
C LYS A 41 14.13 25.37 -3.10
N GLU A 42 14.00 25.83 -1.86
CA GLU A 42 15.16 26.10 -1.00
C GLU A 42 15.86 24.82 -0.56
N GLY A 43 15.10 23.75 -0.23
CA GLY A 43 15.65 22.45 0.10
C GLY A 43 16.46 21.84 -1.05
N ILE A 44 15.96 21.93 -2.28
CA ILE A 44 16.70 21.54 -3.51
C ILE A 44 18.00 22.33 -3.64
N ARG A 45 17.92 23.65 -3.49
CA ARG A 45 19.11 24.53 -3.58
C ARG A 45 20.17 24.17 -2.54
N LEU A 46 19.75 23.93 -1.29
CA LEU A 46 20.64 23.56 -0.18
C LEU A 46 21.29 22.20 -0.44
N GLN A 47 20.52 21.18 -0.83
CA GLN A 47 21.08 19.87 -1.10
C GLN A 47 22.06 19.89 -2.28
N LEU A 48 21.77 20.62 -3.35
CA LEU A 48 22.72 20.78 -4.45
C LEU A 48 24.04 21.44 -3.99
N ALA A 49 23.98 22.42 -3.09
CA ALA A 49 25.19 23.04 -2.53
C ALA A 49 25.97 22.05 -1.63
N GLU A 50 25.29 21.21 -0.87
CA GLU A 50 25.89 20.13 -0.09
C GLU A 50 26.58 19.10 -1.00
N ILE A 51 25.94 18.72 -2.11
CA ILE A 51 26.50 17.82 -3.12
C ILE A 51 27.73 18.48 -3.81
N ASP A 52 27.66 19.76 -4.14
CA ASP A 52 28.79 20.49 -4.69
C ASP A 52 29.99 20.51 -3.70
N SER A 53 29.74 20.62 -2.41
CA SER A 53 30.77 20.51 -1.38
C SER A 53 31.41 19.10 -1.35
N ILE A 54 30.62 18.05 -1.49
CA ILE A 54 31.13 16.67 -1.57
C ILE A 54 31.96 16.49 -2.83
N THR A 55 31.45 16.92 -3.98
CA THR A 55 32.08 16.67 -5.30
C THR A 55 33.31 17.54 -5.56
N SER A 56 33.40 18.71 -4.94
CA SER A 56 34.57 19.61 -5.02
C SER A 56 35.65 19.30 -3.98
N ASN A 57 35.41 18.39 -3.06
CA ASN A 57 36.40 18.02 -2.05
C ASN A 57 37.62 17.36 -2.70
N THR A 58 38.79 17.96 -2.55
CA THR A 58 40.06 17.48 -3.14
C THR A 58 40.70 16.33 -2.37
N ALA A 59 40.25 16.04 -1.14
CA ALA A 59 40.72 14.89 -0.38
C ALA A 59 40.23 13.58 -1.02
N ALA A 60 41.00 12.50 -0.85
CA ALA A 60 40.61 11.20 -1.30
C ALA A 60 39.20 10.82 -0.74
N PRO A 61 38.34 10.17 -1.53
CA PRO A 61 37.04 9.72 -1.06
C PRO A 61 37.17 8.75 0.12
N THR A 62 36.47 9.05 1.20
CA THR A 62 36.28 8.16 2.36
C THR A 62 34.79 8.00 2.66
N PHE A 63 34.47 7.05 3.51
CA PHE A 63 33.09 6.88 3.99
C PHE A 63 32.55 8.22 4.55
N GLU A 64 33.32 8.89 5.42
CA GLU A 64 32.87 10.10 6.12
C GLU A 64 32.66 11.29 5.17
N ASN A 65 33.61 11.52 4.24
CA ASN A 65 33.57 12.70 3.36
C ASN A 65 32.76 12.48 2.07
N THR A 66 32.15 11.30 1.91
CA THR A 66 31.38 10.94 0.70
C THR A 66 30.05 10.30 1.07
N VAL A 67 30.03 9.05 1.55
CA VAL A 67 28.78 8.31 1.82
C VAL A 67 28.02 8.92 2.99
N LEU A 68 28.69 9.12 4.12
CA LEU A 68 28.08 9.75 5.30
C LEU A 68 27.71 11.22 5.04
N ALA A 69 28.50 11.94 4.23
CA ALA A 69 28.16 13.31 3.86
C ALA A 69 26.92 13.36 2.96
N TYR A 70 26.76 12.40 2.05
CA TYR A 70 25.55 12.24 1.23
C TYR A 70 24.33 11.92 2.09
N GLU A 71 24.43 10.95 3.00
CA GLU A 71 23.34 10.57 3.94
C GLU A 71 22.88 11.77 4.79
N LYS A 72 23.79 12.69 5.10
CA LYS A 72 23.48 13.90 5.86
C LYS A 72 22.87 15.02 5.02
N SER A 73 22.89 14.92 3.70
CA SER A 73 22.41 15.97 2.81
C SER A 73 20.88 15.97 2.66
N GLY A 74 20.32 17.12 2.27
CA GLY A 74 18.90 17.21 1.87
C GLY A 74 17.87 17.20 2.99
N ARG A 75 18.24 17.39 4.25
CA ARG A 75 17.32 17.31 5.39
C ARG A 75 16.14 18.27 5.33
N VAL A 76 16.34 19.49 4.81
CA VAL A 76 15.26 20.46 4.63
C VAL A 76 14.28 19.97 3.58
N LEU A 77 14.80 19.45 2.47
CA LEU A 77 13.98 18.89 1.40
C LEU A 77 13.17 17.68 1.89
N ALA A 78 13.82 16.74 2.54
CA ALA A 78 13.17 15.53 3.09
C ALA A 78 12.02 15.88 4.05
N ARG A 79 12.23 16.85 4.95
CA ARG A 79 11.18 17.34 5.87
C ARG A 79 9.98 17.92 5.11
N ALA A 80 10.24 18.83 4.16
CA ALA A 80 9.17 19.49 3.43
C ALA A 80 8.37 18.50 2.57
N THR A 81 9.05 17.57 1.89
CA THR A 81 8.41 16.58 1.03
C THR A 81 7.66 15.51 1.82
N SER A 82 8.20 15.02 2.93
CA SER A 82 7.52 14.06 3.81
C SER A 82 6.19 14.60 4.35
N ILE A 83 6.19 15.86 4.80
CA ILE A 83 4.96 16.50 5.30
C ILE A 83 3.98 16.77 4.16
N LEU A 84 4.44 17.29 3.01
CA LEU A 84 3.58 17.53 1.84
C LEU A 84 2.90 16.23 1.38
N SER A 85 3.69 15.18 1.16
CA SER A 85 3.17 13.87 0.72
C SER A 85 2.13 13.32 1.70
N GLY A 86 2.39 13.43 3.01
CA GLY A 86 1.45 13.04 4.05
C GLY A 86 0.12 13.81 3.96
N LEU A 87 0.19 15.12 3.80
CA LEU A 87 -1.00 15.97 3.71
C LEU A 87 -1.76 15.79 2.39
N VAL A 88 -1.07 15.65 1.25
CA VAL A 88 -1.71 15.40 -0.05
C VAL A 88 -2.52 14.10 -0.03
N GLY A 89 -2.01 13.06 0.62
CA GLY A 89 -2.74 11.82 0.79
C GLY A 89 -3.88 11.90 1.81
N ALA A 90 -3.59 12.44 3.00
CA ALA A 90 -4.51 12.38 4.13
C ALA A 90 -5.53 13.52 4.17
N ASP A 91 -5.22 14.70 3.62
CA ASP A 91 -6.09 15.89 3.59
C ASP A 91 -5.82 16.77 2.36
N GLY A 92 -5.77 16.17 1.17
CA GLY A 92 -5.39 16.76 -0.11
C GLY A 92 -6.43 17.75 -0.63
N THR A 93 -6.39 18.98 -0.13
CA THR A 93 -7.18 20.09 -0.68
C THR A 93 -6.75 20.41 -2.11
N GLU A 94 -7.61 21.12 -2.88
CA GLU A 94 -7.25 21.54 -4.25
C GLU A 94 -5.95 22.37 -4.29
N GLU A 95 -5.66 23.12 -3.23
CA GLU A 95 -4.44 23.90 -3.12
C GLU A 95 -3.21 23.01 -2.93
N LEU A 96 -3.28 22.01 -2.04
CA LEU A 96 -2.18 21.04 -1.83
C LEU A 96 -1.94 20.17 -3.08
N GLN A 97 -3.00 19.79 -3.79
CA GLN A 97 -2.88 19.06 -5.07
C GLN A 97 -2.16 19.88 -6.14
N LYS A 98 -2.47 21.18 -6.26
CA LYS A 98 -1.75 22.09 -7.18
C LYS A 98 -0.29 22.27 -6.81
N ILE A 99 0.02 22.30 -5.51
CA ILE A 99 1.40 22.35 -5.01
C ILE A 99 2.15 21.08 -5.36
N ASP A 100 1.52 19.92 -5.19
CA ASP A 100 2.09 18.62 -5.57
C ASP A 100 2.36 18.57 -7.09
N GLU A 101 1.41 18.98 -7.92
CA GLU A 101 1.57 19.08 -9.37
C GLU A 101 2.72 20.04 -9.77
N GLU A 102 2.90 21.17 -9.08
CA GLU A 102 4.02 22.11 -9.33
C GLU A 102 5.37 21.53 -8.91
N THR A 103 5.42 20.81 -7.79
CA THR A 103 6.68 20.38 -7.16
C THR A 103 7.18 19.03 -7.68
N THR A 104 6.30 18.13 -8.12
CA THR A 104 6.67 16.81 -8.65
C THR A 104 7.72 16.86 -9.75
N PRO A 105 7.61 17.68 -10.82
CA PRO A 105 8.67 17.76 -11.83
C PRO A 105 9.98 18.32 -11.27
N LEU A 106 9.95 19.25 -10.33
CA LEU A 106 11.15 19.79 -9.70
C LEU A 106 11.90 18.72 -8.90
N LEU A 107 11.17 17.86 -8.20
CA LEU A 107 11.73 16.75 -7.43
C LEU A 107 12.31 15.67 -8.33
N SER A 108 11.63 15.35 -9.44
CA SER A 108 12.13 14.41 -10.45
C SER A 108 13.44 14.89 -11.09
N ASP A 109 13.49 16.16 -11.52
CA ASP A 109 14.69 16.76 -12.11
C ASP A 109 15.85 16.80 -11.09
N HIS A 110 15.52 17.07 -9.83
CA HIS A 110 16.50 17.08 -8.74
C HIS A 110 17.07 15.67 -8.48
N GLN A 111 16.22 14.66 -8.43
CA GLN A 111 16.64 13.26 -8.26
C GLN A 111 17.58 12.82 -9.41
N ASP A 112 17.23 13.15 -10.65
CA ASP A 112 18.09 12.90 -11.82
C ASP A 112 19.43 13.66 -11.72
N ALA A 113 19.42 14.89 -11.18
CA ALA A 113 20.63 15.66 -10.97
C ALA A 113 21.57 15.04 -9.92
N LEU A 114 21.03 14.34 -8.93
CA LEU A 114 21.81 13.59 -7.93
C LEU A 114 22.32 12.26 -8.49
N LEU A 115 21.42 11.38 -8.94
CA LEU A 115 21.73 10.00 -9.29
C LEU A 115 22.58 9.85 -10.57
N LEU A 116 22.49 10.83 -11.49
CA LEU A 116 23.30 10.86 -12.72
C LEU A 116 24.53 11.76 -12.61
N ASN A 117 24.87 12.26 -11.41
CA ASN A 117 26.04 13.11 -11.18
C ASN A 117 27.33 12.28 -11.21
N GLU A 118 28.14 12.48 -12.23
CA GLU A 118 29.37 11.71 -12.46
C GLU A 118 30.42 11.89 -11.36
N LYS A 119 30.58 13.14 -10.89
CA LYS A 119 31.58 13.43 -9.84
C LYS A 119 31.20 12.79 -8.51
N LEU A 120 29.90 12.85 -8.17
CA LEU A 120 29.38 12.21 -6.97
C LEU A 120 29.53 10.70 -7.08
N PHE A 121 29.10 10.12 -8.20
CA PHE A 121 29.22 8.68 -8.42
C PHE A 121 30.66 8.19 -8.40
N ALA A 122 31.59 8.92 -8.99
CA ALA A 122 33.01 8.55 -8.96
C ALA A 122 33.56 8.46 -7.52
N ARG A 123 33.14 9.36 -6.63
CA ARG A 123 33.50 9.32 -5.21
C ARG A 123 32.84 8.15 -4.48
N ILE A 124 31.53 7.92 -4.68
CA ILE A 124 30.80 6.78 -4.10
C ILE A 124 31.44 5.46 -4.55
N LYS A 125 31.75 5.32 -5.85
CA LYS A 125 32.41 4.14 -6.41
C LYS A 125 33.78 3.89 -5.76
N ALA A 126 34.57 4.93 -5.54
CA ALA A 126 35.89 4.79 -4.90
C ALA A 126 35.76 4.28 -3.44
N VAL A 127 34.73 4.75 -2.69
CA VAL A 127 34.45 4.23 -1.34
C VAL A 127 33.97 2.79 -1.41
N TYR A 128 33.08 2.47 -2.35
CA TYR A 128 32.59 1.10 -2.56
C TYR A 128 33.70 0.13 -2.92
N GLU A 129 34.65 0.49 -3.77
CA GLU A 129 35.81 -0.33 -4.13
C GLU A 129 36.74 -0.58 -2.93
N ALA A 130 36.80 0.35 -1.98
CA ALA A 130 37.59 0.24 -0.75
C ALA A 130 36.83 -0.27 0.48
N ARG A 131 35.57 -0.75 0.29
CA ARG A 131 34.62 -1.05 1.38
C ARG A 131 34.99 -2.21 2.32
N GLN A 132 36.04 -2.99 1.99
CA GLN A 132 36.47 -4.13 2.83
C GLN A 132 36.85 -3.72 4.26
N SER A 133 37.14 -2.44 4.49
CA SER A 133 37.42 -1.88 5.82
C SER A 133 36.16 -1.47 6.60
N LEU A 134 35.00 -1.41 5.94
CA LEU A 134 33.73 -1.04 6.54
C LEU A 134 33.02 -2.27 7.13
N GLN A 135 32.18 -2.05 8.13
CA GLN A 135 31.42 -3.10 8.81
C GLN A 135 30.00 -2.61 9.13
N GLY A 136 29.08 -3.57 9.38
CA GLY A 136 27.72 -3.27 9.83
C GLY A 136 26.98 -2.31 8.88
N GLU A 137 26.30 -1.32 9.45
CA GLU A 137 25.48 -0.39 8.68
C GLU A 137 26.32 0.52 7.77
N ASP A 138 27.56 0.84 8.10
CA ASP A 138 28.44 1.65 7.24
C ASP A 138 28.75 0.92 5.92
N LEU A 139 29.02 -0.37 6.00
CA LEU A 139 29.19 -1.22 4.82
C LEU A 139 27.88 -1.33 4.02
N ARG A 140 26.78 -1.63 4.69
CA ARG A 140 25.48 -1.79 4.04
C ARG A 140 25.01 -0.52 3.34
N LEU A 141 25.10 0.64 3.98
CA LEU A 141 24.78 1.93 3.38
C LEU A 141 25.61 2.20 2.12
N THR A 142 26.92 1.89 2.18
CA THR A 142 27.82 2.07 1.03
C THR A 142 27.42 1.17 -0.14
N GLU A 143 27.07 -0.08 0.13
CA GLU A 143 26.63 -1.05 -0.89
C GLU A 143 25.31 -0.61 -1.51
N LEU A 144 24.30 -0.31 -0.70
CA LEU A 144 22.98 0.14 -1.20
C LEU A 144 23.09 1.43 -2.02
N LEU A 145 23.85 2.41 -1.55
CA LEU A 145 24.00 3.66 -2.28
C LEU A 145 24.69 3.44 -3.63
N TYR A 146 25.76 2.64 -3.68
CA TYR A 146 26.41 2.31 -4.94
C TYR A 146 25.47 1.57 -5.90
N GLU A 147 24.76 0.56 -5.39
CA GLU A 147 23.79 -0.23 -6.16
C GLU A 147 22.65 0.65 -6.70
N GLN A 148 22.12 1.57 -5.89
CA GLN A 148 21.10 2.54 -6.32
C GLN A 148 21.59 3.41 -7.48
N PHE A 149 22.78 3.99 -7.37
CA PHE A 149 23.34 4.82 -8.45
C PHE A 149 23.53 4.02 -9.75
N VAL A 150 24.04 2.80 -9.64
CA VAL A 150 24.22 1.90 -10.81
C VAL A 150 22.87 1.53 -11.41
N HIS A 151 21.90 1.19 -10.57
CA HIS A 151 20.55 0.81 -10.99
C HIS A 151 19.83 1.94 -11.76
N GLU A 152 20.04 3.19 -11.33
CA GLU A 152 19.44 4.38 -11.96
C GLU A 152 20.29 4.95 -13.11
N GLY A 153 21.38 4.29 -13.50
CA GLY A 153 22.10 4.60 -14.74
C GLY A 153 23.36 5.46 -14.61
N ALA A 154 23.98 5.53 -13.42
CA ALA A 154 25.20 6.29 -13.22
C ALA A 154 26.37 5.86 -14.12
N LEU A 155 26.38 4.59 -14.55
CA LEU A 155 27.40 4.02 -15.48
C LEU A 155 27.15 4.32 -16.95
N LEU A 156 26.04 4.92 -17.31
CA LEU A 156 25.67 5.22 -18.70
C LEU A 156 26.57 6.30 -19.31
N SER A 157 26.67 6.30 -20.64
CA SER A 157 27.25 7.41 -21.39
C SER A 157 26.40 8.68 -21.25
N ASP A 158 26.99 9.85 -21.47
CA ASP A 158 26.27 11.15 -21.44
C ASP A 158 25.08 11.18 -22.40
N ALA A 159 25.21 10.54 -23.57
CA ALA A 159 24.14 10.46 -24.55
C ALA A 159 22.97 9.59 -24.04
N ASP A 160 23.29 8.47 -23.39
CA ASP A 160 22.29 7.58 -22.80
C ASP A 160 21.63 8.21 -21.57
N LYS A 161 22.38 8.89 -20.71
CA LYS A 161 21.85 9.69 -19.58
C LYS A 161 20.88 10.77 -20.06
N ALA A 162 21.22 11.49 -21.14
CA ALA A 162 20.33 12.49 -21.72
C ALA A 162 19.05 11.87 -22.30
N THR A 163 19.13 10.65 -22.84
CA THR A 163 17.97 9.89 -23.31
C THR A 163 17.13 9.40 -22.14
N LEU A 164 17.77 8.85 -21.11
CA LEU A 164 17.11 8.38 -19.89
C LEU A 164 16.28 9.48 -19.21
N LYS A 165 16.85 10.70 -19.07
CA LYS A 165 16.11 11.86 -18.53
C LYS A 165 14.85 12.18 -19.31
N LYS A 166 14.89 12.12 -20.64
CA LYS A 166 13.69 12.34 -21.48
C LYS A 166 12.64 11.25 -21.26
N LEU A 167 13.08 9.99 -21.16
CA LEU A 167 12.18 8.87 -20.87
C LEU A 167 11.54 9.02 -19.49
N ASN A 168 12.31 9.33 -18.45
CA ASN A 168 11.80 9.55 -17.09
C ASN A 168 10.77 10.69 -17.04
N SER A 169 11.05 11.82 -17.70
CA SER A 169 10.13 12.96 -17.78
C SER A 169 8.81 12.58 -18.49
N GLU A 170 8.88 11.88 -19.64
CA GLU A 170 7.67 11.44 -20.35
C GLU A 170 6.88 10.40 -19.55
N ILE A 171 7.55 9.47 -18.86
CA ILE A 171 6.91 8.48 -17.98
C ILE A 171 6.15 9.20 -16.88
N ALA A 172 6.75 10.17 -16.18
CA ALA A 172 6.11 10.91 -15.10
C ALA A 172 4.85 11.65 -15.56
N VAL A 173 4.93 12.33 -16.71
CA VAL A 173 3.77 13.02 -17.33
C VAL A 173 2.64 12.03 -17.66
N LEU A 174 2.98 10.88 -18.20
CA LEU A 174 1.98 9.87 -18.57
C LEU A 174 1.38 9.16 -17.34
N GLN A 175 2.12 8.99 -16.26
CA GLN A 175 1.59 8.46 -14.99
C GLN A 175 0.54 9.40 -14.39
N THR A 176 0.83 10.71 -14.36
CA THR A 176 -0.14 11.73 -13.92
C THR A 176 -1.37 11.74 -14.84
N LYS A 177 -1.16 11.68 -16.17
CA LYS A 177 -2.27 11.59 -17.14
C LYS A 177 -3.13 10.35 -16.90
N PHE A 178 -2.51 9.19 -16.66
CA PHE A 178 -3.21 7.94 -16.36
C PHE A 178 -4.09 8.08 -15.12
N THR A 179 -3.55 8.65 -14.03
CA THR A 179 -4.30 8.90 -12.79
C THR A 179 -5.53 9.76 -13.06
N ASN A 180 -5.37 10.87 -13.80
CA ASN A 180 -6.48 11.77 -14.12
C ASN A 180 -7.54 11.09 -14.99
N GLN A 181 -7.11 10.28 -15.98
CA GLN A 181 -8.02 9.50 -16.82
C GLN A 181 -8.81 8.47 -16.00
N VAL A 182 -8.16 7.76 -15.07
CA VAL A 182 -8.83 6.77 -14.20
C VAL A 182 -9.81 7.45 -13.24
N ASN A 183 -9.44 8.56 -12.65
CA ASN A 183 -10.33 9.32 -11.77
C ASN A 183 -11.59 9.81 -12.51
N ALA A 184 -11.44 10.33 -13.73
CA ALA A 184 -12.56 10.75 -14.56
C ALA A 184 -13.40 9.54 -15.04
N GLY A 185 -12.77 8.50 -15.56
CA GLY A 185 -13.46 7.30 -16.04
C GLY A 185 -14.17 6.51 -14.93
N THR A 186 -13.68 6.57 -13.70
CA THR A 186 -14.37 5.99 -12.53
C THR A 186 -15.69 6.73 -12.25
N LYS A 187 -15.71 8.06 -12.38
CA LYS A 187 -16.94 8.85 -12.27
C LYS A 187 -17.92 8.57 -13.42
N GLU A 188 -17.42 8.47 -14.65
CA GLU A 188 -18.25 8.15 -15.84
C GLU A 188 -18.85 6.73 -15.77
N ALA A 189 -18.18 5.79 -15.11
CA ALA A 189 -18.66 4.42 -14.95
C ALA A 189 -19.78 4.27 -13.90
N ALA A 190 -20.19 5.34 -13.22
CA ALA A 190 -21.28 5.29 -12.26
C ALA A 190 -22.60 4.87 -12.93
N VAL A 191 -23.37 3.99 -12.29
CA VAL A 191 -24.60 3.44 -12.83
C VAL A 191 -25.82 4.23 -12.32
N LEU A 192 -26.51 4.90 -13.24
CA LEU A 192 -27.74 5.62 -12.92
C LEU A 192 -28.93 4.65 -12.87
N VAL A 193 -29.68 4.68 -11.78
CA VAL A 193 -30.89 3.90 -11.53
C VAL A 193 -32.08 4.83 -11.39
N ASP A 194 -33.19 4.50 -12.07
CA ASP A 194 -34.33 5.40 -12.15
C ASP A 194 -35.29 5.27 -10.97
N LYS A 195 -35.44 4.07 -10.40
CA LYS A 195 -36.45 3.75 -9.40
C LYS A 195 -35.84 3.12 -8.16
N VAL A 196 -36.35 3.49 -6.99
CA VAL A 196 -35.87 2.94 -5.71
C VAL A 196 -36.10 1.44 -5.59
N GLU A 197 -37.16 0.91 -6.22
CA GLU A 197 -37.46 -0.53 -6.20
C GLU A 197 -36.38 -1.36 -6.89
N GLU A 198 -35.60 -0.78 -7.78
CA GLU A 198 -34.48 -1.44 -8.44
C GLU A 198 -33.27 -1.61 -7.50
N LEU A 199 -33.25 -0.84 -6.38
CA LEU A 199 -32.21 -0.88 -5.34
C LEU A 199 -32.59 -1.78 -4.15
N ASP A 200 -33.65 -2.57 -4.31
CA ASP A 200 -34.05 -3.55 -3.28
C ASP A 200 -32.87 -4.44 -2.88
N GLY A 201 -32.67 -4.62 -1.57
CA GLY A 201 -31.52 -5.30 -0.96
C GLY A 201 -30.49 -4.38 -0.35
N LEU A 202 -30.35 -3.14 -0.83
CA LEU A 202 -29.44 -2.17 -0.21
C LEU A 202 -29.99 -1.58 1.09
N SER A 203 -29.12 -1.21 2.01
CA SER A 203 -29.50 -0.50 3.23
C SER A 203 -30.09 0.88 2.91
N GLN A 204 -30.91 1.42 3.83
CA GLN A 204 -31.52 2.74 3.65
C GLN A 204 -30.45 3.84 3.53
N GLU A 205 -29.33 3.71 4.24
CA GLU A 205 -28.18 4.62 4.14
C GLU A 205 -27.57 4.57 2.74
N ALA A 206 -27.36 3.38 2.17
CA ALA A 206 -26.81 3.20 0.82
C ALA A 206 -27.74 3.83 -0.25
N VAL A 207 -29.04 3.64 -0.11
CA VAL A 207 -30.06 4.26 -0.98
C VAL A 207 -30.03 5.79 -0.86
N THR A 208 -29.92 6.31 0.35
CA THR A 208 -29.83 7.77 0.59
C THR A 208 -28.59 8.35 -0.05
N ARG A 209 -27.42 7.73 0.14
CA ARG A 209 -26.17 8.16 -0.52
C ARG A 209 -26.27 8.14 -2.04
N ALA A 210 -26.87 7.09 -2.62
CA ALA A 210 -27.07 7.01 -4.07
C ALA A 210 -27.98 8.16 -4.59
N ALA A 211 -29.01 8.55 -3.83
CA ALA A 211 -29.88 9.67 -4.17
C ALA A 211 -29.15 11.04 -4.07
N GLU A 212 -28.31 11.21 -3.06
CA GLU A 212 -27.47 12.40 -2.89
C GLU A 212 -26.44 12.52 -4.01
N ALA A 213 -25.74 11.44 -4.34
CA ALA A 213 -24.79 11.38 -5.45
C ALA A 213 -25.46 11.72 -6.79
N ALA A 214 -26.64 11.15 -7.06
CA ALA A 214 -27.42 11.46 -8.25
C ALA A 214 -27.81 12.94 -8.29
N THR A 215 -28.23 13.52 -7.16
CA THR A 215 -28.59 14.93 -7.06
C THR A 215 -27.39 15.84 -7.33
N ALA A 216 -26.25 15.53 -6.76
CA ALA A 216 -24.98 16.25 -6.97
C ALA A 216 -24.54 16.19 -8.45
N ALA A 217 -24.77 15.04 -9.11
CA ALA A 217 -24.52 14.86 -10.55
C ALA A 217 -25.61 15.45 -11.48
N GLY A 218 -26.62 16.14 -10.94
CA GLY A 218 -27.68 16.78 -11.73
C GLY A 218 -28.89 15.88 -12.09
N HIS A 219 -28.94 14.66 -11.54
CA HIS A 219 -29.98 13.64 -11.78
C HIS A 219 -30.99 13.57 -10.63
N LYS A 220 -31.56 14.68 -10.23
CA LYS A 220 -32.53 14.77 -9.12
C LYS A 220 -33.69 13.76 -9.28
N GLY A 221 -33.95 13.00 -8.21
CA GLY A 221 -35.00 12.01 -8.17
C GLY A 221 -34.63 10.65 -8.71
N LYS A 222 -33.35 10.47 -9.05
CA LYS A 222 -32.74 9.18 -9.41
C LYS A 222 -31.69 8.76 -8.38
N TYR A 223 -30.98 7.68 -8.64
CA TYR A 223 -29.98 7.07 -7.77
C TYR A 223 -28.71 6.79 -8.58
N LEU A 224 -27.54 7.20 -8.08
CA LEU A 224 -26.27 7.01 -8.75
C LEU A 224 -25.39 6.04 -7.92
N LEU A 225 -25.07 4.88 -8.51
CA LEU A 225 -24.18 3.90 -7.91
C LEU A 225 -22.77 4.17 -8.41
N GLU A 226 -21.94 4.79 -7.56
CA GLU A 226 -20.56 5.09 -7.89
C GLU A 226 -19.71 3.81 -7.90
N GLN A 227 -18.77 3.71 -8.87
CA GLN A 227 -17.97 2.52 -9.09
C GLN A 227 -16.55 2.70 -8.56
N THR A 228 -16.24 2.03 -7.46
CA THR A 228 -14.87 1.87 -6.95
C THR A 228 -14.59 0.40 -6.70
N ASN A 229 -13.34 0.03 -6.45
CA ASN A 229 -13.02 -1.35 -6.10
C ASN A 229 -13.59 -1.76 -4.73
N THR A 230 -13.91 -0.79 -3.88
CA THR A 230 -14.50 -1.01 -2.54
C THR A 230 -16.02 -0.96 -2.53
N SER A 231 -16.66 -0.12 -3.37
CA SER A 231 -18.13 -0.03 -3.42
C SER A 231 -18.79 -1.12 -4.27
N ARG A 232 -18.13 -1.58 -5.33
CA ARG A 232 -18.66 -2.59 -6.26
C ARG A 232 -19.03 -3.90 -5.57
N PRO A 233 -18.20 -4.51 -4.72
CA PRO A 233 -18.54 -5.79 -4.07
C PRO A 233 -19.81 -5.68 -3.23
N GLY A 234 -20.00 -4.61 -2.47
CA GLY A 234 -21.21 -4.40 -1.67
C GLY A 234 -22.48 -4.36 -2.54
N TYR A 235 -22.46 -3.60 -3.64
CA TYR A 235 -23.61 -3.57 -4.56
C TYR A 235 -23.89 -4.95 -5.17
N LEU A 236 -22.86 -5.70 -5.56
CA LEU A 236 -23.05 -7.04 -6.14
C LEU A 236 -23.56 -8.06 -5.12
N ALA A 237 -23.16 -7.95 -3.86
CA ALA A 237 -23.58 -8.83 -2.79
C ALA A 237 -25.03 -8.56 -2.32
N GLU A 238 -25.43 -7.30 -2.23
CA GLU A 238 -26.67 -6.88 -1.58
C GLU A 238 -27.87 -6.75 -2.55
N LEU A 239 -27.67 -6.18 -3.75
CA LEU A 239 -28.75 -5.89 -4.69
C LEU A 239 -29.52 -7.15 -5.11
N ASN A 240 -30.84 -7.18 -4.88
CA ASN A 240 -31.71 -8.27 -5.33
C ASN A 240 -31.95 -8.21 -6.85
N ASN A 241 -31.91 -7.05 -7.47
CA ASN A 241 -32.14 -6.87 -8.89
C ASN A 241 -30.95 -7.33 -9.74
N ARG A 242 -31.09 -8.47 -10.40
CA ARG A 242 -30.04 -9.10 -11.22
C ARG A 242 -29.57 -8.21 -12.39
N ASP A 243 -30.47 -7.45 -13.02
CA ASP A 243 -30.10 -6.54 -14.12
C ASP A 243 -29.24 -5.37 -13.62
N VAL A 244 -29.56 -4.81 -12.46
CA VAL A 244 -28.72 -3.76 -11.86
C VAL A 244 -27.35 -4.33 -11.48
N ARG A 245 -27.23 -5.53 -10.90
CA ARG A 245 -25.94 -6.19 -10.67
C ARG A 245 -25.14 -6.35 -11.95
N ARG A 246 -25.76 -6.79 -13.05
CA ARG A 246 -25.13 -6.93 -14.36
C ARG A 246 -24.58 -5.57 -14.83
N ARG A 247 -25.40 -4.51 -14.80
CA ARG A 247 -25.00 -3.14 -15.19
C ARG A 247 -23.86 -2.63 -14.36
N VAL A 248 -23.88 -2.86 -13.05
CA VAL A 248 -22.83 -2.48 -12.10
C VAL A 248 -21.50 -3.17 -12.46
N LEU A 249 -21.49 -4.49 -12.64
CA LEU A 249 -20.27 -5.23 -12.97
C LEU A 249 -19.73 -4.84 -14.36
N GLU A 250 -20.59 -4.78 -15.39
CA GLU A 250 -20.21 -4.44 -16.76
C GLU A 250 -19.62 -3.01 -16.82
N ALA A 251 -20.24 -2.03 -16.16
CA ALA A 251 -19.74 -0.67 -16.08
C ALA A 251 -18.39 -0.61 -15.34
N SER A 252 -18.25 -1.35 -14.25
CA SER A 252 -17.00 -1.43 -13.50
C SER A 252 -15.86 -2.03 -14.33
N LEU A 253 -16.10 -3.12 -15.06
CA LEU A 253 -15.08 -3.78 -15.87
C LEU A 253 -14.73 -3.01 -17.15
N ALA A 254 -15.66 -2.18 -17.66
CA ALA A 254 -15.45 -1.35 -18.83
C ALA A 254 -14.84 0.03 -18.51
N ARG A 255 -14.57 0.33 -17.23
CA ARG A 255 -13.96 1.62 -16.85
C ARG A 255 -12.70 1.90 -17.67
N CYS A 256 -12.58 3.12 -18.16
CA CYS A 256 -11.41 3.61 -18.87
C CYS A 256 -11.04 2.82 -20.14
N SER A 257 -11.92 1.93 -20.63
CA SER A 257 -11.73 1.16 -21.88
C SER A 257 -12.54 1.71 -23.06
N SER A 258 -13.39 2.71 -22.82
CA SER A 258 -14.24 3.34 -23.83
C SER A 258 -14.23 4.87 -23.68
N GLY A 259 -14.74 5.59 -24.66
CA GLY A 259 -14.70 7.08 -24.68
C GLY A 259 -13.36 7.61 -25.22
N ASP A 260 -13.31 8.91 -25.47
CA ASP A 260 -12.12 9.56 -26.07
C ASP A 260 -11.17 10.13 -25.00
N SER A 261 -11.71 10.73 -23.93
CA SER A 261 -10.92 11.44 -22.93
C SER A 261 -10.46 10.56 -21.76
N THR A 262 -11.26 9.56 -21.38
CA THR A 262 -11.01 8.67 -20.23
C THR A 262 -10.39 7.33 -20.63
N ASN A 263 -10.32 7.01 -21.92
CA ASN A 263 -9.70 5.78 -22.42
C ASN A 263 -8.19 5.81 -22.18
N THR A 264 -7.69 4.83 -21.42
CA THR A 264 -6.29 4.75 -20.99
C THR A 264 -5.41 3.91 -21.91
N HIS A 265 -5.96 3.21 -22.89
CA HIS A 265 -5.22 2.22 -23.69
C HIS A 265 -3.97 2.80 -24.37
N THR A 266 -4.09 4.00 -24.97
CA THR A 266 -2.94 4.69 -25.60
C THR A 266 -1.88 5.08 -24.56
N THR A 267 -2.31 5.55 -23.38
CA THR A 267 -1.42 5.91 -22.28
C THR A 267 -0.66 4.68 -21.76
N ILE A 268 -1.36 3.56 -21.55
CA ILE A 268 -0.78 2.28 -21.13
C ILE A 268 0.27 1.78 -22.10
N THR A 269 -0.08 1.70 -23.41
CA THR A 269 0.83 1.16 -24.42
C THR A 269 2.09 2.02 -24.56
N ARG A 270 1.95 3.36 -24.44
CA ARG A 270 3.10 4.27 -24.47
C ARG A 270 3.96 4.12 -23.22
N LEU A 271 3.37 4.06 -22.01
CA LEU A 271 4.09 3.80 -20.76
C LEU A 271 4.89 2.50 -20.82
N ALA A 272 4.26 1.40 -21.27
CA ALA A 272 4.93 0.11 -21.42
C ALA A 272 6.13 0.18 -22.38
N SER A 273 5.98 0.85 -23.53
CA SER A 273 7.07 1.05 -24.48
C SER A 273 8.22 1.86 -23.88
N LEU A 274 7.93 2.97 -23.19
CA LEU A 274 8.95 3.81 -22.53
C LEU A 274 9.71 3.07 -21.45
N ARG A 275 8.99 2.28 -20.62
CA ARG A 275 9.60 1.44 -19.58
C ARG A 275 10.52 0.37 -20.16
N ALA A 276 10.11 -0.27 -21.27
CA ALA A 276 10.96 -1.23 -21.97
C ALA A 276 12.20 -0.56 -22.59
N GLU A 277 12.06 0.65 -23.15
CA GLU A 277 13.17 1.45 -23.66
C GLU A 277 14.13 1.86 -22.54
N LYS A 278 13.59 2.32 -21.38
CA LYS A 278 14.37 2.64 -20.17
C LYS A 278 15.19 1.42 -19.74
N ALA A 279 14.54 0.27 -19.58
CA ALA A 279 15.21 -0.95 -19.17
C ALA A 279 16.34 -1.37 -20.12
N LYS A 280 16.10 -1.26 -21.43
CA LYS A 280 17.12 -1.56 -22.45
C LYS A 280 18.34 -0.66 -22.33
N ILE A 281 18.15 0.65 -22.16
CA ILE A 281 19.26 1.60 -21.95
C ILE A 281 20.05 1.25 -20.70
N LEU A 282 19.37 0.85 -19.62
CA LEU A 282 19.98 0.39 -18.37
C LEU A 282 20.61 -1.00 -18.43
N GLY A 283 20.56 -1.68 -19.61
CA GLY A 283 21.20 -2.97 -19.82
C GLY A 283 20.34 -4.18 -19.43
N PHE A 284 19.05 -4.00 -19.23
CA PHE A 284 18.12 -5.08 -18.89
C PHE A 284 17.27 -5.51 -20.09
N PRO A 285 16.87 -6.79 -20.16
CA PRO A 285 16.09 -7.31 -21.30
C PRO A 285 14.66 -6.74 -21.35
N ASN A 286 14.10 -6.36 -20.22
CA ASN A 286 12.78 -5.79 -20.06
C ASN A 286 12.65 -5.05 -18.73
N PHE A 287 11.54 -4.33 -18.54
CA PHE A 287 11.30 -3.53 -17.35
C PHE A 287 11.18 -4.37 -16.06
N ALA A 288 10.53 -5.55 -16.11
CA ALA A 288 10.41 -6.42 -14.95
C ALA A 288 11.78 -6.89 -14.44
N SER A 289 12.73 -7.18 -15.31
CA SER A 289 14.11 -7.54 -14.92
C SER A 289 14.85 -6.40 -14.23
N TRP A 290 14.56 -5.15 -14.62
CA TRP A 290 15.07 -3.96 -13.93
C TRP A 290 14.37 -3.77 -12.57
N ALA A 291 13.03 -3.77 -12.55
CA ALA A 291 12.24 -3.49 -11.36
C ALA A 291 12.43 -4.51 -10.21
N LEU A 292 12.76 -5.78 -10.56
CA LEU A 292 12.94 -6.83 -9.57
C LEU A 292 14.39 -6.99 -9.09
N LYS A 293 15.34 -6.27 -9.71
CA LYS A 293 16.77 -6.47 -9.44
C LYS A 293 17.17 -6.28 -7.99
N ASP A 294 16.55 -5.33 -7.32
CA ASP A 294 16.79 -4.92 -5.92
C ASP A 294 15.74 -5.49 -4.93
N GLN A 295 14.84 -6.36 -5.42
CA GLN A 295 13.81 -7.00 -4.61
C GLN A 295 14.27 -8.39 -4.13
N MET A 296 13.54 -9.00 -3.15
CA MET A 296 13.83 -10.39 -2.70
C MET A 296 13.72 -11.40 -3.84
N ALA A 297 12.71 -11.26 -4.69
CA ALA A 297 12.52 -12.12 -5.86
C ALA A 297 13.70 -12.03 -6.84
N GLY A 298 14.33 -10.89 -6.98
CA GLY A 298 15.55 -10.63 -7.75
C GLY A 298 15.43 -10.78 -9.26
N ARG A 299 14.40 -11.45 -9.77
CA ARG A 299 14.20 -11.73 -11.19
C ARG A 299 12.77 -12.19 -11.51
N PRO A 300 12.28 -11.94 -12.76
CA PRO A 300 10.91 -12.30 -13.17
C PRO A 300 10.57 -13.79 -13.02
N GLU A 301 11.52 -14.70 -13.24
CA GLU A 301 11.28 -16.14 -13.16
C GLU A 301 10.93 -16.61 -11.74
N ALA A 302 11.28 -15.85 -10.70
CA ALA A 302 10.87 -16.16 -9.34
C ALA A 302 9.36 -15.89 -9.16
N VAL A 303 8.85 -14.81 -9.73
CA VAL A 303 7.42 -14.47 -9.71
C VAL A 303 6.62 -15.42 -10.61
N GLU A 304 7.16 -15.79 -11.78
CA GLU A 304 6.52 -16.80 -12.63
C GLU A 304 6.37 -18.14 -11.89
N ARG A 305 7.37 -18.57 -11.15
CA ARG A 305 7.28 -19.79 -10.31
C ARG A 305 6.20 -19.66 -9.24
N LEU A 306 6.08 -18.52 -8.57
CA LEU A 306 5.02 -18.25 -7.60
C LEU A 306 3.62 -18.46 -8.24
N ILE A 307 3.37 -17.84 -9.39
CA ILE A 307 2.13 -18.00 -10.14
C ILE A 307 1.90 -19.48 -10.50
N GLN A 308 2.90 -20.15 -11.06
CA GLN A 308 2.81 -21.55 -11.48
C GLN A 308 2.54 -22.51 -10.31
N GLN A 309 3.05 -22.24 -9.12
CA GLN A 309 2.84 -23.06 -7.94
C GLN A 309 1.44 -22.87 -7.34
N LEU A 310 0.90 -21.66 -7.35
CA LEU A 310 -0.41 -21.35 -6.76
C LEU A 310 -1.58 -21.64 -7.69
N THR A 311 -1.43 -21.42 -8.99
CA THR A 311 -2.53 -21.52 -9.99
C THR A 311 -3.24 -22.87 -10.00
N PRO A 312 -2.59 -24.07 -9.95
CA PRO A 312 -3.29 -25.34 -10.02
C PRO A 312 -4.26 -25.57 -8.86
N ALA A 313 -3.83 -25.29 -7.63
CA ALA A 313 -4.68 -25.41 -6.43
C ALA A 313 -5.84 -24.40 -6.48
N CYS A 314 -5.55 -23.15 -6.87
CA CYS A 314 -6.55 -22.11 -7.07
C CYS A 314 -7.62 -22.53 -8.08
N ARG A 315 -7.24 -22.98 -9.29
CA ARG A 315 -8.18 -23.45 -10.32
C ARG A 315 -9.08 -24.58 -9.84
N THR A 316 -8.50 -25.56 -9.16
CA THR A 316 -9.25 -26.70 -8.63
C THR A 316 -10.30 -26.24 -7.62
N LYS A 317 -9.92 -25.35 -6.70
CA LYS A 317 -10.80 -24.85 -5.66
C LYS A 317 -11.87 -23.91 -6.22
N VAL A 318 -11.51 -22.99 -7.12
CA VAL A 318 -12.49 -22.09 -7.80
C VAL A 318 -13.55 -22.94 -8.54
N ALA A 319 -13.15 -23.98 -9.26
CA ALA A 319 -14.10 -24.82 -9.97
C ALA A 319 -15.08 -25.54 -9.02
N ALA A 320 -14.59 -26.02 -7.88
CA ALA A 320 -15.42 -26.65 -6.86
C ALA A 320 -16.37 -25.65 -6.19
N ASP A 321 -15.87 -24.45 -5.82
CA ASP A 321 -16.67 -23.42 -5.16
C ASP A 321 -17.75 -22.85 -6.10
N VAL A 322 -17.43 -22.63 -7.38
CA VAL A 322 -18.39 -22.21 -8.40
C VAL A 322 -19.49 -23.28 -8.59
N ALA A 323 -19.13 -24.56 -8.64
CA ALA A 323 -20.11 -25.63 -8.79
C ALA A 323 -21.06 -25.72 -7.56
N GLU A 324 -20.54 -25.56 -6.36
CA GLU A 324 -21.32 -25.46 -5.13
C GLU A 324 -22.30 -24.29 -5.17
N LEU A 325 -21.78 -23.13 -5.58
CA LEU A 325 -22.53 -21.88 -5.66
C LEU A 325 -23.66 -21.97 -6.72
N GLU A 326 -23.37 -22.54 -7.89
CA GLU A 326 -24.39 -22.75 -8.93
C GLU A 326 -25.47 -23.72 -8.44
N ALA A 327 -25.09 -24.82 -7.78
CA ALA A 327 -26.02 -25.76 -7.21
C ALA A 327 -26.93 -25.13 -6.12
N PHE A 328 -26.36 -24.22 -5.31
CA PHE A 328 -27.12 -23.44 -4.32
C PHE A 328 -28.10 -22.48 -5.00
N ALA A 329 -27.64 -21.70 -5.98
CA ALA A 329 -28.50 -20.79 -6.72
C ALA A 329 -29.67 -21.50 -7.43
N GLN A 330 -29.43 -22.68 -8.00
CA GLN A 330 -30.46 -23.49 -8.67
C GLN A 330 -31.58 -23.98 -7.74
N GLN A 331 -31.35 -24.04 -6.43
CA GLN A 331 -32.40 -24.38 -5.47
C GLN A 331 -33.49 -23.30 -5.40
N THR A 332 -33.12 -22.05 -5.62
CA THR A 332 -34.04 -20.90 -5.57
C THR A 332 -34.56 -20.52 -6.96
N GLU A 333 -33.66 -20.48 -7.95
CA GLU A 333 -33.93 -19.96 -9.29
C GLU A 333 -34.45 -21.03 -10.28
N GLY A 334 -34.26 -22.31 -9.94
CA GLY A 334 -34.59 -23.43 -10.81
C GLY A 334 -33.38 -24.04 -11.51
N LYS A 335 -33.53 -25.31 -11.95
CA LYS A 335 -32.43 -26.15 -12.46
C LYS A 335 -31.73 -25.62 -13.72
N ASP A 336 -32.43 -24.78 -14.49
CA ASP A 336 -31.89 -24.21 -15.73
C ASP A 336 -31.08 -22.90 -15.48
N PHE A 337 -31.05 -22.44 -14.24
CA PHE A 337 -30.30 -21.24 -13.89
C PHE A 337 -28.80 -21.45 -14.09
N LYS A 338 -28.14 -20.45 -14.70
CA LYS A 338 -26.72 -20.38 -14.88
C LYS A 338 -26.17 -19.14 -14.20
N LEU A 339 -25.14 -19.34 -13.39
CA LEU A 339 -24.38 -18.23 -12.80
C LEU A 339 -23.71 -17.40 -13.90
N ALA A 340 -23.72 -16.09 -13.70
CA ALA A 340 -22.89 -15.15 -14.41
C ALA A 340 -21.97 -14.43 -13.39
N ALA A 341 -20.95 -13.73 -13.86
CA ALA A 341 -19.99 -13.06 -12.97
C ALA A 341 -20.66 -12.07 -12.00
N TRP A 342 -21.74 -11.40 -12.42
CA TRP A 342 -22.50 -10.49 -11.56
C TRP A 342 -23.40 -11.18 -10.51
N ASP A 343 -23.45 -12.50 -10.51
CA ASP A 343 -24.18 -13.29 -9.51
C ASP A 343 -23.26 -13.87 -8.44
N LEU A 344 -21.93 -13.84 -8.65
CA LEU A 344 -20.95 -14.48 -7.79
C LEU A 344 -21.08 -14.00 -6.34
N ASP A 345 -20.88 -12.69 -6.10
CA ASP A 345 -20.92 -12.08 -4.77
C ASP A 345 -22.31 -12.25 -4.12
N TYR A 346 -23.37 -12.10 -4.92
CA TYR A 346 -24.76 -12.22 -4.46
C TYR A 346 -25.06 -13.60 -3.86
N TYR A 347 -24.73 -14.66 -4.57
CA TYR A 347 -24.97 -16.02 -4.07
C TYR A 347 -23.91 -16.47 -3.08
N ALA A 348 -22.68 -15.94 -3.16
CA ALA A 348 -21.64 -16.23 -2.18
C ALA A 348 -22.06 -15.77 -0.77
N GLU A 349 -22.58 -14.55 -0.61
CA GLU A 349 -23.05 -14.08 0.71
C GLU A 349 -24.26 -14.91 1.22
N ARG A 350 -25.16 -15.31 0.34
CA ARG A 350 -26.31 -16.14 0.72
C ARG A 350 -25.91 -17.56 1.09
N LEU A 351 -24.97 -18.16 0.38
CA LEU A 351 -24.42 -19.46 0.71
C LEU A 351 -23.61 -19.41 2.01
N LYS A 352 -22.81 -18.38 2.21
CA LYS A 352 -22.07 -18.13 3.47
C LYS A 352 -23.05 -18.10 4.66
N LYS A 353 -24.11 -17.30 4.54
CA LYS A 353 -25.17 -17.25 5.56
C LYS A 353 -25.83 -18.59 5.78
N ALA A 354 -26.17 -19.34 4.72
CA ALA A 354 -26.80 -20.63 4.82
C ALA A 354 -25.91 -21.72 5.46
N LYS A 355 -24.60 -21.67 5.19
CA LYS A 355 -23.61 -22.65 5.71
C LYS A 355 -23.18 -22.37 7.14
N TYR A 356 -22.97 -21.11 7.48
CA TYR A 356 -22.31 -20.71 8.73
C TYR A 356 -23.25 -20.00 9.69
N ASP A 357 -24.46 -19.65 9.24
CA ASP A 357 -25.43 -18.88 10.04
C ASP A 357 -24.78 -17.63 10.66
N LEU A 358 -23.95 -16.94 9.85
CA LEU A 358 -23.22 -15.73 10.22
C LEU A 358 -23.62 -14.59 9.28
N ASN A 359 -23.90 -13.44 9.87
CA ASN A 359 -24.15 -12.20 9.15
C ASN A 359 -23.20 -11.12 9.71
N GLU A 360 -22.67 -10.26 8.86
CA GLU A 360 -21.80 -9.14 9.27
C GLU A 360 -22.50 -8.24 10.31
N ALA A 361 -23.81 -8.08 10.20
CA ALA A 361 -24.63 -7.34 11.17
C ALA A 361 -24.58 -7.92 12.60
N ASP A 362 -24.30 -9.22 12.76
CA ASP A 362 -24.18 -9.88 14.06
C ASP A 362 -22.84 -9.59 14.73
N LEU A 363 -21.80 -9.28 13.94
CA LEU A 363 -20.45 -8.94 14.39
C LEU A 363 -20.32 -7.44 14.76
N LYS A 364 -21.00 -6.60 14.00
CA LYS A 364 -20.92 -5.13 14.10
C LYS A 364 -21.04 -4.57 15.53
N PRO A 365 -21.94 -5.07 16.43
CA PRO A 365 -22.03 -4.58 17.81
C PRO A 365 -20.78 -4.83 18.67
N TYR A 366 -19.89 -5.72 18.23
CA TYR A 366 -18.66 -6.11 18.93
C TYR A 366 -17.40 -5.45 18.34
N PHE A 367 -17.48 -4.88 17.15
CA PHE A 367 -16.36 -4.27 16.44
C PHE A 367 -16.47 -2.75 16.50
N VAL A 368 -16.23 -2.20 17.70
CA VAL A 368 -16.19 -0.74 17.90
C VAL A 368 -14.76 -0.26 17.79
N LEU A 369 -14.49 0.73 16.92
CA LEU A 369 -13.14 1.23 16.62
C LEU A 369 -12.30 1.47 17.88
N ASP A 370 -12.82 2.18 18.87
CA ASP A 370 -12.08 2.48 20.11
C ASP A 370 -11.68 1.21 20.87
N SER A 371 -12.55 0.19 20.88
CA SER A 371 -12.26 -1.11 21.50
C SER A 371 -11.26 -1.92 20.69
N VAL A 372 -11.44 -1.98 19.37
CA VAL A 372 -10.50 -2.66 18.46
C VAL A 372 -9.11 -2.05 18.58
N LEU A 373 -8.99 -0.72 18.58
CA LEU A 373 -7.71 -0.02 18.73
C LEU A 373 -7.06 -0.30 20.10
N LYS A 374 -7.76 -0.03 21.21
CA LYS A 374 -7.15 -0.07 22.53
C LYS A 374 -7.07 -1.47 23.12
N ASN A 375 -8.16 -2.24 22.99
CA ASN A 375 -8.28 -3.58 23.56
C ASN A 375 -7.91 -4.69 22.57
N GLY A 376 -7.74 -4.39 21.28
CA GLY A 376 -7.25 -5.28 20.24
C GLY A 376 -5.78 -4.99 19.93
N LEU A 377 -5.51 -3.97 19.12
CA LEU A 377 -4.17 -3.65 18.64
C LEU A 377 -3.17 -3.35 19.75
N PHE A 378 -3.50 -2.38 20.62
CA PHE A 378 -2.59 -1.99 21.72
C PHE A 378 -2.42 -3.12 22.74
N TYR A 379 -3.47 -3.92 22.96
CA TYR A 379 -3.38 -5.10 23.80
C TYR A 379 -2.46 -6.16 23.18
N ALA A 380 -2.62 -6.50 21.90
CA ALA A 380 -1.75 -7.45 21.22
C ALA A 380 -0.29 -7.00 21.23
N ALA A 381 -0.03 -5.71 20.94
CA ALA A 381 1.31 -5.12 21.01
C ALA A 381 1.89 -5.14 22.43
N ASN A 382 1.05 -4.95 23.45
CA ASN A 382 1.49 -5.09 24.82
C ASN A 382 1.85 -6.53 25.17
N GLN A 383 1.04 -7.52 24.77
CA GLN A 383 1.32 -8.94 25.03
C GLN A 383 2.58 -9.41 24.31
N LEU A 384 2.77 -9.04 23.04
CA LEU A 384 3.91 -9.45 22.23
C LEU A 384 5.21 -8.69 22.58
N TYR A 385 5.11 -7.38 22.76
CA TYR A 385 6.29 -6.49 22.77
C TYR A 385 6.41 -5.64 24.03
N GLY A 386 5.38 -5.57 24.90
CA GLY A 386 5.35 -4.73 26.08
C GLY A 386 5.04 -3.26 25.84
N LEU A 387 4.65 -2.91 24.63
CA LEU A 387 4.35 -1.53 24.31
C LEU A 387 3.16 -0.99 25.13
N THR A 388 3.25 0.29 25.46
CA THR A 388 2.13 1.05 26.03
C THR A 388 1.93 2.35 25.26
N PHE A 389 0.69 2.85 25.23
CA PHE A 389 0.26 3.99 24.43
C PHE A 389 -0.43 5.02 25.32
N LYS A 390 0.01 6.26 25.26
CA LYS A 390 -0.59 7.37 26.04
C LYS A 390 -1.08 8.46 25.07
N PRO A 391 -2.35 8.91 25.17
CA PRO A 391 -2.85 10.01 24.35
C PRO A 391 -2.06 11.29 24.54
N ARG A 392 -1.80 12.02 23.44
CA ARG A 392 -1.09 13.31 23.39
C ARG A 392 -1.96 14.37 22.69
N PRO A 393 -3.03 14.85 23.34
CA PRO A 393 -3.92 15.87 22.78
C PRO A 393 -3.25 17.26 22.68
N ASP A 394 -2.08 17.43 23.24
CA ASP A 394 -1.25 18.64 23.17
C ASP A 394 -0.46 18.75 21.86
N ILE A 395 -0.30 17.66 21.12
CA ILE A 395 0.39 17.66 19.82
C ILE A 395 -0.60 18.10 18.72
N PRO A 396 -0.28 19.15 17.93
CA PRO A 396 -1.15 19.60 16.85
C PRO A 396 -1.37 18.54 15.77
N VAL A 397 -2.60 18.48 15.24
CA VAL A 397 -2.99 17.58 14.18
C VAL A 397 -3.41 18.34 12.93
N TYR A 398 -3.35 17.70 11.76
CA TYR A 398 -3.63 18.30 10.46
C TYR A 398 -5.13 18.31 10.09
N ALA A 399 -5.95 17.47 10.74
CA ALA A 399 -7.38 17.38 10.47
C ALA A 399 -8.16 16.97 11.73
N ASP A 400 -9.44 17.31 11.76
CA ASP A 400 -10.36 16.88 12.82
C ASP A 400 -10.50 15.34 12.82
N GLY A 401 -10.54 14.76 14.02
CA GLY A 401 -10.65 13.31 14.22
C GLY A 401 -9.32 12.56 14.25
N VAL A 402 -8.22 13.19 13.88
CA VAL A 402 -6.87 12.62 14.05
C VAL A 402 -6.51 12.60 15.53
N GLN A 403 -5.98 11.47 16.02
CA GLN A 403 -5.50 11.34 17.40
C GLN A 403 -4.01 11.04 17.41
N VAL A 404 -3.32 11.44 18.46
CA VAL A 404 -1.88 11.19 18.64
C VAL A 404 -1.66 10.41 19.93
N TYR A 405 -0.81 9.40 19.85
CA TYR A 405 -0.36 8.60 20.98
C TYR A 405 1.16 8.65 21.10
N GLU A 406 1.66 8.80 22.31
CA GLU A 406 3.06 8.55 22.62
C GLU A 406 3.24 7.08 22.98
N VAL A 407 4.21 6.44 22.31
CA VAL A 407 4.49 5.02 22.45
C VAL A 407 5.69 4.81 23.36
N PHE A 408 5.54 3.91 24.33
CA PHE A 408 6.57 3.55 25.29
C PHE A 408 6.94 2.07 25.17
N ASP A 409 8.21 1.78 25.34
CA ASP A 409 8.72 0.42 25.43
C ASP A 409 8.37 -0.22 26.81
N GLN A 410 8.65 -1.50 26.95
CA GLN A 410 8.38 -2.29 28.16
C GLN A 410 9.02 -1.72 29.44
N ASP A 411 10.12 -0.99 29.32
CA ASP A 411 10.82 -0.30 30.43
C ASP A 411 10.33 1.13 30.66
N ASN A 412 9.22 1.54 30.01
CA ASN A 412 8.68 2.89 29.97
C ASN A 412 9.60 3.93 29.27
N THR A 413 10.56 3.52 28.49
CA THR A 413 11.32 4.43 27.62
C THR A 413 10.41 4.96 26.51
N PRO A 414 10.28 6.29 26.35
CA PRO A 414 9.49 6.87 25.26
C PRO A 414 10.17 6.59 23.91
N MET A 415 9.42 6.00 22.95
CA MET A 415 9.93 5.53 21.68
C MET A 415 9.57 6.42 20.50
N ALA A 416 8.29 6.81 20.39
CA ALA A 416 7.73 7.36 19.17
C ALA A 416 6.46 8.17 19.42
N LEU A 417 6.02 8.91 18.40
CA LEU A 417 4.64 9.36 18.27
C LEU A 417 3.92 8.54 17.19
N PHE A 418 2.68 8.22 17.46
CA PHE A 418 1.79 7.48 16.57
C PHE A 418 0.50 8.27 16.34
N TYR A 419 0.30 8.74 15.09
CA TYR A 419 -0.92 9.42 14.66
C TYR A 419 -1.89 8.40 14.07
N THR A 420 -3.16 8.53 14.40
CA THR A 420 -4.25 7.69 13.90
C THR A 420 -5.28 8.55 13.18
N ASP A 421 -5.49 8.29 11.89
CA ASP A 421 -6.39 9.03 11.02
C ASP A 421 -7.31 8.06 10.28
N TYR A 422 -8.38 7.64 10.93
CA TYR A 422 -9.15 6.47 10.50
C TYR A 422 -10.42 6.78 9.70
N PHE A 423 -11.00 7.98 9.83
CA PHE A 423 -12.26 8.30 9.17
C PHE A 423 -12.06 8.91 7.78
N ARG A 424 -12.91 8.49 6.84
CA ARG A 424 -12.94 9.09 5.51
C ARG A 424 -13.39 10.55 5.56
N ARG A 425 -12.89 11.34 4.63
CA ARG A 425 -13.32 12.72 4.35
C ARG A 425 -13.12 13.04 2.86
N PRO A 426 -13.80 14.05 2.30
CA PRO A 426 -13.76 14.35 0.85
C PRO A 426 -12.37 14.66 0.30
N THR A 427 -11.47 15.16 1.16
CA THR A 427 -10.09 15.53 0.82
C THR A 427 -9.08 14.39 0.98
N LYS A 428 -9.50 13.24 1.53
CA LYS A 428 -8.62 12.11 1.79
C LYS A 428 -8.60 11.13 0.61
N THR A 429 -7.41 10.69 0.21
CA THR A 429 -7.23 9.61 -0.77
C THR A 429 -7.80 8.29 -0.24
N GLY A 430 -8.44 7.50 -1.11
CA GLY A 430 -9.00 6.20 -0.75
C GLY A 430 -7.92 5.15 -0.50
N GLY A 431 -8.29 4.10 0.25
CA GLY A 431 -7.39 3.04 0.69
C GLY A 431 -6.93 3.24 2.13
N ALA A 432 -5.90 2.50 2.53
CA ALA A 432 -5.26 2.64 3.83
C ALA A 432 -3.74 2.59 3.65
N TRP A 433 -2.99 3.21 4.55
CA TRP A 433 -1.53 3.20 4.51
C TRP A 433 -0.90 3.64 5.83
N MET A 434 0.34 3.25 6.00
CA MET A 434 1.27 3.78 7.01
C MET A 434 2.33 4.63 6.32
N SER A 435 2.76 5.71 6.98
CA SER A 435 3.99 6.42 6.63
C SER A 435 4.52 7.19 7.86
N ASN A 436 5.55 8.00 7.67
CA ASN A 436 6.18 8.76 8.74
C ASN A 436 6.39 10.24 8.36
N PHE A 437 6.17 11.13 9.32
CA PHE A 437 6.56 12.53 9.23
C PHE A 437 8.02 12.75 9.61
N VAL A 438 8.53 11.92 10.53
CA VAL A 438 9.93 11.92 10.96
C VAL A 438 10.45 10.50 10.93
N GLN A 439 11.50 10.28 10.15
CA GLN A 439 12.19 8.99 10.07
C GLN A 439 13.09 8.79 11.28
N GLN A 440 13.16 7.56 11.76
CA GLN A 440 14.08 7.20 12.85
C GLN A 440 15.53 7.20 12.37
N SER A 441 16.43 7.77 13.17
CA SER A 441 17.88 7.68 12.94
C SER A 441 18.66 7.98 14.22
N THR A 442 19.60 7.11 14.58
CA THR A 442 20.48 7.42 15.71
C THR A 442 21.59 8.38 15.31
N LEU A 443 21.92 8.52 14.02
CA LEU A 443 22.84 9.53 13.50
C LEU A 443 22.33 10.95 13.76
N PHE A 444 21.02 11.16 13.59
CA PHE A 444 20.38 12.46 13.79
C PHE A 444 19.72 12.61 15.15
N GLY A 445 19.68 11.54 15.95
CA GLY A 445 18.97 11.51 17.23
C GLY A 445 17.45 11.61 17.09
N THR A 446 16.91 11.29 15.91
CA THR A 446 15.49 11.33 15.63
C THR A 446 14.80 10.02 16.07
N LYS A 447 13.62 10.17 16.64
CA LYS A 447 12.68 9.07 16.92
C LYS A 447 11.53 9.12 15.92
N PRO A 448 10.90 7.98 15.59
CA PRO A 448 9.89 7.95 14.54
C PRO A 448 8.61 8.70 14.94
N VAL A 449 8.07 9.46 14.00
CA VAL A 449 6.72 10.04 14.07
C VAL A 449 5.92 9.41 12.95
N ILE A 450 5.11 8.43 13.29
CA ILE A 450 4.39 7.56 12.37
C ILE A 450 2.92 7.94 12.32
N TYR A 451 2.31 7.76 11.15
CA TYR A 451 0.87 7.89 10.99
C TYR A 451 0.27 6.73 10.23
N ASN A 452 -0.90 6.27 10.69
CA ASN A 452 -1.78 5.35 9.97
C ASN A 452 -3.01 6.10 9.50
N VAL A 453 -3.36 5.88 8.23
CA VAL A 453 -4.55 6.43 7.59
C VAL A 453 -5.44 5.31 7.12
N CYS A 454 -6.74 5.40 7.44
CA CYS A 454 -7.79 4.53 6.90
C CYS A 454 -8.95 5.39 6.38
N ASN A 455 -9.96 4.74 5.81
CA ASN A 455 -11.14 5.38 5.24
C ASN A 455 -12.45 4.76 5.76
N PHE A 456 -12.51 4.54 7.09
CA PHE A 456 -13.71 3.99 7.72
C PHE A 456 -14.86 5.00 7.72
N GLU A 457 -16.09 4.51 7.76
CA GLU A 457 -17.25 5.37 7.87
C GLU A 457 -17.27 6.11 9.22
N ALA A 458 -17.40 7.42 9.18
CA ALA A 458 -17.53 8.21 10.39
C ALA A 458 -18.86 7.92 11.09
N PRO A 459 -18.89 7.78 12.43
CA PRO A 459 -20.12 7.53 13.16
C PRO A 459 -21.06 8.75 13.11
N ALA A 460 -22.36 8.50 13.22
CA ALA A 460 -23.31 9.57 13.49
C ALA A 460 -22.96 10.24 14.83
N LYS A 461 -23.32 11.52 14.97
CA LYS A 461 -22.98 12.27 16.20
C LYS A 461 -23.53 11.62 17.46
N GLY A 462 -22.61 11.20 18.34
CA GLY A 462 -22.92 10.56 19.61
C GLY A 462 -23.07 9.05 19.55
N GLU A 463 -22.89 8.43 18.38
CA GLU A 463 -22.85 6.97 18.21
C GLU A 463 -21.40 6.47 18.15
N PRO A 464 -21.14 5.21 18.55
CA PRO A 464 -19.83 4.61 18.37
C PRO A 464 -19.52 4.37 16.88
N ALA A 465 -18.24 4.41 16.52
CA ALA A 465 -17.79 3.99 15.20
C ALA A 465 -17.75 2.46 15.12
N PHE A 466 -18.63 1.88 14.33
CA PHE A 466 -18.67 0.45 14.08
C PHE A 466 -17.86 0.09 12.86
N LEU A 467 -17.08 -0.98 12.97
CA LEU A 467 -16.23 -1.52 11.91
C LEU A 467 -16.87 -2.77 11.31
N THR A 468 -16.59 -3.02 10.03
CA THR A 468 -16.78 -4.32 9.39
C THR A 468 -15.59 -5.24 9.74
N SER A 469 -15.70 -6.53 9.44
CA SER A 469 -14.58 -7.46 9.59
C SER A 469 -13.37 -7.02 8.75
N ASP A 470 -13.60 -6.55 7.52
CA ASP A 470 -12.56 -6.05 6.62
C ASP A 470 -11.88 -4.76 7.19
N ASP A 471 -12.66 -3.87 7.82
CA ASP A 471 -12.10 -2.68 8.48
C ASP A 471 -11.20 -3.05 9.66
N VAL A 472 -11.58 -4.08 10.43
CA VAL A 472 -10.76 -4.57 11.54
C VAL A 472 -9.46 -5.19 11.02
N GLU A 473 -9.52 -6.00 9.97
CA GLU A 473 -8.35 -6.58 9.30
C GLU A 473 -7.41 -5.49 8.80
N THR A 474 -7.95 -4.50 8.05
CA THR A 474 -7.20 -3.33 7.58
C THR A 474 -6.50 -2.59 8.74
N LEU A 475 -7.19 -2.42 9.87
CA LEU A 475 -6.63 -1.74 11.02
C LEU A 475 -5.45 -2.53 11.64
N PHE A 476 -5.54 -3.86 11.71
CA PHE A 476 -4.43 -4.72 12.13
C PHE A 476 -3.28 -4.69 11.12
N HIS A 477 -3.56 -4.68 9.83
CA HIS A 477 -2.58 -4.56 8.74
C HIS A 477 -1.76 -3.27 8.88
N GLU A 478 -2.41 -2.11 8.88
CA GLU A 478 -1.73 -0.82 8.97
C GLU A 478 -0.94 -0.66 10.27
N PHE A 479 -1.44 -1.24 11.35
CA PHE A 479 -0.71 -1.26 12.61
C PHE A 479 0.53 -2.17 12.55
N GLY A 480 0.53 -3.22 11.75
CA GLY A 480 1.72 -4.05 11.50
C GLY A 480 2.84 -3.26 10.83
N HIS A 481 2.52 -2.43 9.82
CA HIS A 481 3.46 -1.46 9.26
C HIS A 481 3.93 -0.44 10.31
N ALA A 482 3.01 0.06 11.14
CA ALA A 482 3.38 0.97 12.21
C ALA A 482 4.38 0.32 13.18
N LEU A 483 4.17 -0.93 13.59
CA LEU A 483 5.12 -1.68 14.44
C LEU A 483 6.50 -1.80 13.79
N HIS A 484 6.57 -2.07 12.48
CA HIS A 484 7.82 -2.11 11.72
C HIS A 484 8.58 -0.77 11.79
N GLY A 485 7.86 0.35 11.65
CA GLY A 485 8.45 1.68 11.81
C GLY A 485 8.77 2.06 13.25
N LEU A 486 7.91 1.69 14.23
CA LEU A 486 8.10 1.98 15.66
C LEU A 486 9.34 1.30 16.25
N PHE A 487 9.66 0.09 15.78
CA PHE A 487 10.84 -0.66 16.23
C PHE A 487 12.13 -0.30 15.50
N ALA A 488 12.08 0.62 14.55
CA ALA A 488 13.27 1.09 13.86
C ALA A 488 14.35 1.57 14.85
N SER A 489 15.58 1.13 14.64
CA SER A 489 16.70 1.42 15.56
C SER A 489 18.04 1.64 14.82
N GLN A 490 17.97 1.93 13.52
CA GLN A 490 19.12 2.05 12.64
C GLN A 490 19.91 3.34 12.89
N LYS A 491 21.18 3.31 12.50
CA LYS A 491 22.04 4.49 12.47
C LYS A 491 21.60 5.47 11.37
N TYR A 492 21.22 4.95 10.21
CA TYR A 492 20.93 5.71 9.01
C TYR A 492 19.46 5.68 8.63
N GLU A 493 18.91 6.85 8.24
CA GLU A 493 17.54 6.97 7.75
C GLU A 493 17.28 6.05 6.53
N THR A 494 18.26 5.97 5.61
CA THR A 494 18.18 5.10 4.43
C THR A 494 17.95 3.62 4.75
N LEU A 495 18.42 3.15 5.91
CA LEU A 495 18.27 1.75 6.34
C LEU A 495 17.09 1.52 7.28
N SER A 496 16.37 2.57 7.68
CA SER A 496 15.51 2.57 8.84
C SER A 496 14.08 2.09 8.55
N GLY A 497 13.55 1.29 9.46
CA GLY A 497 12.13 0.90 9.51
C GLY A 497 11.64 0.26 8.21
N THR A 498 10.63 0.86 7.61
CA THR A 498 9.97 0.37 6.39
C THR A 498 10.74 0.66 5.08
N ASN A 499 11.96 1.23 5.15
CA ASN A 499 12.83 1.41 3.98
C ASN A 499 13.47 0.08 3.53
N THR A 500 12.62 -0.90 3.25
CA THR A 500 12.96 -2.26 2.82
C THR A 500 12.42 -2.55 1.42
N PRO A 501 12.90 -3.58 0.73
CA PRO A 501 12.30 -4.03 -0.53
C PRO A 501 10.79 -4.22 -0.40
N ARG A 502 10.06 -3.92 -1.50
CA ARG A 502 8.59 -3.96 -1.53
C ARG A 502 8.04 -5.34 -1.23
N ASP A 503 8.70 -6.38 -1.72
CA ASP A 503 8.34 -7.79 -1.49
C ASP A 503 8.81 -8.32 -0.13
N PHE A 504 9.10 -7.40 0.81
CA PHE A 504 9.29 -7.68 2.23
C PHE A 504 8.43 -6.77 3.11
N VAL A 505 8.19 -5.51 2.70
CA VAL A 505 7.54 -4.49 3.54
C VAL A 505 6.11 -4.86 3.95
N GLU A 506 5.37 -5.63 3.13
CA GLU A 506 4.02 -6.08 3.45
C GLU A 506 3.98 -7.29 4.41
N MET A 507 5.09 -7.98 4.62
CA MET A 507 5.09 -9.17 5.49
C MET A 507 4.77 -8.84 6.96
N PRO A 508 5.31 -7.77 7.59
CA PRO A 508 4.95 -7.42 8.97
C PRO A 508 3.48 -7.01 9.13
N SER A 509 2.90 -6.36 8.12
CA SER A 509 1.49 -5.94 8.14
C SER A 509 0.55 -7.14 8.03
N GLN A 510 0.76 -8.01 7.02
CA GLN A 510 -0.02 -9.23 6.83
C GLN A 510 0.12 -10.18 8.03
N PHE A 511 1.32 -10.36 8.55
CA PHE A 511 1.52 -11.13 9.78
C PHE A 511 0.68 -10.59 10.96
N ASN A 512 0.56 -9.28 11.09
CA ASN A 512 -0.19 -8.69 12.20
C ASN A 512 -1.70 -8.92 12.10
N GLU A 513 -2.25 -9.19 10.90
CA GLU A 513 -3.67 -9.53 10.68
C GLU A 513 -4.10 -10.80 11.43
N HIS A 514 -3.19 -11.78 11.59
CA HIS A 514 -3.47 -13.02 12.30
C HIS A 514 -3.96 -12.80 13.74
N TRP A 515 -3.56 -11.72 14.38
CA TRP A 515 -3.96 -11.40 15.75
C TRP A 515 -5.42 -10.93 15.86
N MET A 516 -6.05 -10.50 14.76
CA MET A 516 -7.46 -10.12 14.74
C MET A 516 -8.36 -11.25 15.25
N THR A 517 -8.10 -12.48 14.82
CA THR A 517 -8.89 -13.68 15.16
C THR A 517 -8.24 -14.56 16.22
N ASP A 518 -7.07 -14.16 16.77
CA ASP A 518 -6.48 -14.85 17.92
C ASP A 518 -7.45 -14.89 19.10
N SER A 519 -7.57 -16.03 19.74
CA SER A 519 -8.61 -16.26 20.77
C SER A 519 -8.46 -15.34 21.99
N LEU A 520 -7.23 -14.96 22.37
CA LEU A 520 -6.99 -14.07 23.50
C LEU A 520 -7.31 -12.63 23.11
N VAL A 521 -6.82 -12.18 21.95
CA VAL A 521 -7.03 -10.82 21.45
C VAL A 521 -8.50 -10.58 21.16
N LEU A 522 -9.15 -11.48 20.42
CA LEU A 522 -10.56 -11.35 20.04
C LEU A 522 -11.48 -11.25 21.26
N ARG A 523 -11.30 -12.11 22.26
CA ARG A 523 -12.08 -12.05 23.51
C ARG A 523 -11.84 -10.79 24.32
N HIS A 524 -10.69 -10.16 24.15
CA HIS A 524 -10.34 -8.94 24.87
C HIS A 524 -11.02 -7.72 24.24
N TYR A 525 -11.04 -7.58 22.91
CA TYR A 525 -11.59 -6.39 22.25
C TYR A 525 -13.05 -6.54 21.78
N ALA A 526 -13.48 -7.76 21.40
CA ALA A 526 -14.82 -7.97 20.86
C ALA A 526 -15.86 -8.04 21.96
N ARG A 527 -16.26 -6.85 22.45
CA ARG A 527 -17.27 -6.67 23.50
C ARG A 527 -18.44 -5.87 22.98
N HIS A 528 -19.63 -6.33 23.30
CA HIS A 528 -20.86 -5.66 22.88
C HIS A 528 -20.93 -4.23 23.44
N TYR A 529 -21.09 -3.24 22.56
CA TYR A 529 -20.95 -1.82 22.88
C TYR A 529 -21.92 -1.28 23.94
N LYS A 530 -23.09 -1.89 24.14
CA LYS A 530 -24.07 -1.51 25.18
C LYS A 530 -23.91 -2.28 26.48
N THR A 531 -23.66 -3.59 26.39
CA THR A 531 -23.66 -4.45 27.59
C THR A 531 -22.28 -4.69 28.16
N GLY A 532 -21.21 -4.50 27.34
CA GLY A 532 -19.83 -4.83 27.70
C GLY A 532 -19.54 -6.34 27.73
N GLU A 533 -20.52 -7.18 27.42
CA GLU A 533 -20.36 -8.64 27.35
C GLU A 533 -19.44 -9.03 26.19
N ALA A 534 -18.58 -10.02 26.43
CA ALA A 534 -17.72 -10.55 25.37
C ALA A 534 -18.57 -11.23 24.28
N MET A 535 -18.03 -11.23 23.06
CA MET A 535 -18.64 -11.96 21.93
C MET A 535 -18.90 -13.43 22.33
N PRO A 536 -20.10 -13.96 22.12
CA PRO A 536 -20.42 -15.35 22.41
C PRO A 536 -19.49 -16.33 21.69
N GLN A 537 -19.12 -17.44 22.35
CA GLN A 537 -18.24 -18.44 21.77
C GLN A 537 -18.79 -18.99 20.45
N GLU A 538 -20.11 -19.19 20.36
CA GLU A 538 -20.77 -19.64 19.13
C GLU A 538 -20.49 -18.68 17.97
N LEU A 539 -20.56 -17.37 18.19
CA LEU A 539 -20.28 -16.37 17.16
C LEU A 539 -18.79 -16.36 16.75
N ILE A 540 -17.88 -16.53 17.72
CA ILE A 540 -16.44 -16.70 17.46
C ILE A 540 -16.19 -17.94 16.60
N ASP A 541 -16.85 -19.06 16.91
CA ASP A 541 -16.69 -20.32 16.17
C ASP A 541 -17.22 -20.19 14.74
N LYS A 542 -18.34 -19.50 14.53
CA LYS A 542 -18.88 -19.15 13.21
C LYS A 542 -17.92 -18.25 12.42
N LEU A 543 -17.38 -17.21 13.05
CA LEU A 543 -16.39 -16.32 12.42
C LEU A 543 -15.15 -17.10 11.97
N LYS A 544 -14.59 -17.96 12.82
CA LYS A 544 -13.44 -18.80 12.46
C LYS A 544 -13.77 -19.81 11.36
N ALA A 545 -14.97 -20.36 11.35
CA ALA A 545 -15.39 -21.30 10.31
C ALA A 545 -15.49 -20.65 8.92
N THR A 546 -15.68 -19.32 8.86
CA THR A 546 -15.72 -18.58 7.58
C THR A 546 -14.34 -18.19 7.04
N ALA A 547 -13.27 -18.38 7.79
CA ALA A 547 -11.92 -17.89 7.43
C ALA A 547 -11.41 -18.36 6.05
N THR A 548 -11.79 -19.56 5.62
CA THR A 548 -11.42 -20.12 4.31
C THR A 548 -12.48 -19.89 3.22
N TYR A 549 -13.61 -19.26 3.55
CA TYR A 549 -14.69 -19.03 2.61
C TYR A 549 -14.35 -17.90 1.63
N GLY A 550 -14.51 -18.15 0.34
CA GLY A 550 -14.22 -17.17 -0.71
C GLY A 550 -12.73 -16.96 -1.01
N GLN A 551 -11.83 -17.61 -0.26
CA GLN A 551 -10.38 -17.44 -0.42
C GLN A 551 -9.87 -17.87 -1.80
N SER A 552 -10.53 -18.82 -2.47
CA SER A 552 -10.19 -19.20 -3.85
C SER A 552 -10.45 -18.07 -4.85
N TYR A 553 -11.52 -17.30 -4.66
CA TYR A 553 -11.87 -16.16 -5.53
C TYR A 553 -10.89 -15.02 -5.33
N SER A 554 -10.59 -14.67 -4.07
CA SER A 554 -9.60 -13.64 -3.73
C SER A 554 -8.22 -13.98 -4.31
N LEU A 555 -7.77 -15.24 -4.18
CA LEU A 555 -6.50 -15.66 -4.77
C LEU A 555 -6.53 -15.60 -6.31
N ALA A 556 -7.63 -15.99 -6.93
CA ALA A 556 -7.78 -15.96 -8.39
C ALA A 556 -7.70 -14.52 -8.94
N GLU A 557 -8.39 -13.58 -8.31
CA GLU A 557 -8.35 -12.16 -8.66
C GLU A 557 -6.93 -11.57 -8.53
N ASN A 558 -6.23 -11.92 -7.44
CA ASN A 558 -4.86 -11.42 -7.19
C ASN A 558 -3.84 -12.05 -8.15
N LEU A 559 -3.88 -13.36 -8.37
CA LEU A 559 -3.02 -14.04 -9.34
C LEU A 559 -3.20 -13.48 -10.75
N ALA A 560 -4.44 -13.21 -11.17
CA ALA A 560 -4.73 -12.59 -12.45
C ALA A 560 -4.13 -11.19 -12.56
N ALA A 561 -4.24 -10.37 -11.50
CA ALA A 561 -3.65 -9.04 -11.45
C ALA A 561 -2.11 -9.09 -11.52
N VAL A 562 -1.47 -10.01 -10.78
CA VAL A 562 -0.01 -10.25 -10.84
C VAL A 562 0.44 -10.68 -12.24
N ALA A 563 -0.30 -11.60 -12.88
CA ALA A 563 0.05 -12.08 -14.22
C ALA A 563 -0.02 -10.94 -15.25
N ILE A 564 -1.04 -10.07 -15.17
CA ILE A 564 -1.19 -8.89 -16.04
C ILE A 564 -0.03 -7.91 -15.84
N ASP A 565 0.30 -7.56 -14.58
CA ASP A 565 1.40 -6.66 -14.25
C ASP A 565 2.74 -7.17 -14.80
N MET A 566 3.07 -8.41 -14.49
CA MET A 566 4.30 -9.02 -14.97
C MET A 566 4.39 -9.07 -16.50
N ALA A 567 3.29 -9.37 -17.18
CA ALA A 567 3.27 -9.44 -18.64
C ALA A 567 3.56 -8.06 -19.27
N TRP A 568 3.02 -6.98 -18.73
CA TRP A 568 3.35 -5.62 -19.19
C TRP A 568 4.83 -5.27 -18.95
N GLY A 569 5.39 -5.66 -17.82
CA GLY A 569 6.79 -5.42 -17.49
C GLY A 569 7.78 -6.27 -18.29
N MET A 570 7.36 -7.42 -18.79
CA MET A 570 8.21 -8.35 -19.55
C MET A 570 8.27 -8.02 -21.05
N LEU A 571 7.55 -7.01 -21.52
CA LEU A 571 7.64 -6.58 -22.93
C LEU A 571 9.07 -6.12 -23.26
N PRO A 572 9.68 -6.66 -24.32
CA PRO A 572 10.99 -6.17 -24.77
C PRO A 572 10.87 -4.82 -25.50
N ALA A 573 11.95 -4.05 -25.48
CA ALA A 573 11.98 -2.77 -26.20
C ALA A 573 11.74 -2.95 -27.71
N GLY A 574 10.83 -2.13 -28.26
CA GLY A 574 10.42 -2.18 -29.66
C GLY A 574 9.18 -3.03 -29.91
N GLU A 575 8.71 -3.80 -28.95
CA GLU A 575 7.42 -4.46 -29.01
C GLU A 575 6.29 -3.48 -28.65
N THR A 576 5.19 -3.54 -29.38
CA THR A 576 4.04 -2.66 -29.14
C THR A 576 2.76 -3.48 -29.08
N VAL A 577 2.03 -3.35 -28.01
CA VAL A 577 0.70 -3.92 -27.84
C VAL A 577 -0.31 -3.04 -28.59
N LYS A 578 -1.05 -3.63 -29.54
CA LYS A 578 -2.04 -2.92 -30.36
C LYS A 578 -3.44 -2.92 -29.75
N ASP A 579 -3.77 -3.97 -29.02
CA ASP A 579 -5.06 -4.19 -28.39
C ASP A 579 -4.83 -4.63 -26.95
N VAL A 580 -5.10 -3.72 -25.99
CA VAL A 580 -4.89 -3.92 -24.57
C VAL A 580 -5.77 -5.04 -24.03
N ASP A 581 -7.03 -5.10 -24.47
CA ASP A 581 -7.98 -6.12 -24.00
C ASP A 581 -7.63 -7.52 -24.54
N ALA A 582 -7.17 -7.61 -25.80
CA ALA A 582 -6.69 -8.88 -26.35
C ALA A 582 -5.41 -9.35 -25.64
N PHE A 583 -4.48 -8.44 -25.38
CA PHE A 583 -3.25 -8.74 -24.65
C PHE A 583 -3.56 -9.30 -23.26
N GLU A 584 -4.45 -8.65 -22.51
CA GLU A 584 -4.87 -9.10 -21.18
C GLU A 584 -5.51 -10.50 -21.21
N ARG A 585 -6.43 -10.74 -22.15
CA ARG A 585 -7.06 -12.08 -22.33
C ARG A 585 -6.02 -13.16 -22.63
N ASP A 586 -5.08 -12.88 -23.53
CA ASP A 586 -4.03 -13.83 -23.89
C ASP A 586 -3.11 -14.16 -22.70
N VAL A 587 -2.78 -13.15 -21.89
CA VAL A 587 -1.99 -13.33 -20.66
C VAL A 587 -2.71 -14.25 -19.70
N LEU A 588 -3.98 -13.96 -19.40
CA LEU A 588 -4.78 -14.75 -18.46
C LEU A 588 -4.98 -16.20 -18.95
N THR A 589 -5.23 -16.39 -20.24
CA THR A 589 -5.38 -17.72 -20.81
C THR A 589 -4.09 -18.53 -20.73
N ARG A 590 -2.93 -17.93 -21.05
CA ARG A 590 -1.62 -18.60 -20.92
C ARG A 590 -1.27 -18.95 -19.48
N ALA A 591 -1.62 -18.08 -18.54
CA ALA A 591 -1.41 -18.33 -17.11
C ALA A 591 -2.42 -19.32 -16.50
N GLY A 592 -3.48 -19.69 -17.25
CA GLY A 592 -4.57 -20.50 -16.74
C GLY A 592 -5.45 -19.78 -15.71
N LEU A 593 -5.57 -18.46 -15.81
CA LEU A 593 -6.30 -17.58 -14.90
C LEU A 593 -7.52 -16.91 -15.58
N ASP A 594 -7.98 -17.46 -16.68
CA ASP A 594 -9.12 -17.00 -17.49
C ASP A 594 -10.47 -17.49 -16.91
N PHE A 595 -10.74 -17.14 -15.66
CA PHE A 595 -11.98 -17.54 -14.97
C PHE A 595 -13.17 -16.73 -15.49
N ALA A 596 -14.19 -17.40 -16.03
CA ALA A 596 -15.36 -16.73 -16.60
C ALA A 596 -16.20 -15.96 -15.55
N LEU A 597 -16.20 -16.42 -14.30
CA LEU A 597 -17.01 -15.84 -13.20
C LEU A 597 -16.18 -14.98 -12.24
N VAL A 598 -14.85 -15.08 -12.27
CA VAL A 598 -13.96 -14.35 -11.36
C VAL A 598 -13.04 -13.46 -12.20
N PRO A 599 -13.44 -12.22 -12.50
CA PRO A 599 -12.60 -11.28 -13.23
C PRO A 599 -11.37 -10.90 -12.39
N PRO A 600 -10.28 -10.45 -13.01
CA PRO A 600 -9.08 -10.01 -12.28
C PRO A 600 -9.42 -8.85 -11.32
N ARG A 601 -8.68 -8.75 -10.22
CA ARG A 601 -8.79 -7.66 -9.24
C ARG A 601 -8.70 -6.29 -9.91
N TYR A 602 -7.78 -6.17 -10.86
CA TYR A 602 -7.59 -4.98 -11.69
C TYR A 602 -7.48 -5.40 -13.16
N ARG A 603 -8.12 -4.65 -14.04
CA ARG A 603 -7.85 -4.69 -15.48
C ARG A 603 -6.84 -3.60 -15.83
N SER A 604 -6.07 -3.81 -16.89
CA SER A 604 -5.05 -2.86 -17.36
C SER A 604 -5.55 -1.43 -17.42
N ALA A 605 -6.79 -1.22 -17.89
CA ALA A 605 -7.37 0.10 -18.13
C ALA A 605 -7.49 0.98 -16.87
N TYR A 606 -7.55 0.41 -15.67
CA TYR A 606 -7.67 1.16 -14.40
C TYR A 606 -6.70 0.69 -13.30
N TYR A 607 -5.58 0.11 -13.70
CA TYR A 607 -4.59 -0.46 -12.79
C TYR A 607 -3.60 0.61 -12.28
N LEU A 608 -4.08 1.47 -11.35
CA LEU A 608 -3.30 2.58 -10.78
C LEU A 608 -1.98 2.12 -10.17
N HIS A 609 -1.95 1.01 -9.42
CA HIS A 609 -0.73 0.46 -8.81
C HIS A 609 0.40 0.31 -9.83
N VAL A 610 0.08 -0.15 -11.04
CA VAL A 610 1.04 -0.47 -12.09
C VAL A 610 1.35 0.73 -12.99
N PHE A 611 0.33 1.49 -13.41
CA PHE A 611 0.52 2.54 -14.40
C PHE A 611 0.67 3.96 -13.83
N ALA A 612 0.39 4.16 -12.55
CA ALA A 612 0.58 5.44 -11.87
C ALA A 612 1.40 5.32 -10.58
N GLY A 613 1.32 4.18 -9.90
CA GLY A 613 2.02 3.92 -8.66
C GLY A 613 3.40 3.29 -8.83
N ALA A 614 4.01 3.01 -7.70
CA ALA A 614 5.34 2.40 -7.61
C ALA A 614 5.36 0.86 -7.76
N TYR A 615 4.21 0.22 -8.12
CA TYR A 615 4.08 -1.23 -8.19
C TYR A 615 4.18 -1.80 -9.62
N ALA A 616 4.75 -1.07 -10.58
CA ALA A 616 5.00 -1.61 -11.91
C ALA A 616 5.97 -2.80 -11.85
N SER A 617 5.54 -3.97 -12.32
CA SER A 617 6.19 -5.27 -12.10
C SER A 617 6.43 -5.60 -10.62
N GLY A 618 5.62 -5.06 -9.74
CA GLY A 618 5.75 -5.15 -8.28
C GLY A 618 4.48 -5.59 -7.55
N TYR A 619 3.35 -5.80 -8.25
CA TYR A 619 2.10 -6.19 -7.59
C TYR A 619 2.16 -7.60 -6.99
N TYR A 620 3.06 -8.45 -7.45
CA TYR A 620 3.34 -9.77 -6.88
C TYR A 620 3.72 -9.72 -5.39
N SER A 621 4.22 -8.59 -4.92
CA SER A 621 4.73 -8.41 -3.56
C SER A 621 3.72 -8.84 -2.50
N TYR A 622 2.43 -8.54 -2.69
CA TYR A 622 1.37 -8.95 -1.76
C TYR A 622 1.26 -10.47 -1.60
N LEU A 623 1.27 -11.21 -2.71
CA LEU A 623 1.26 -12.69 -2.65
C LEU A 623 2.60 -13.27 -2.17
N TRP A 624 3.70 -12.63 -2.52
CA TRP A 624 5.03 -13.03 -2.07
C TRP A 624 5.15 -12.93 -0.54
N THR A 625 4.80 -11.77 -0.01
CA THR A 625 4.87 -11.52 1.44
C THR A 625 3.82 -12.30 2.23
N GLU A 626 2.67 -12.62 1.63
CA GLU A 626 1.67 -13.50 2.23
C GLU A 626 2.21 -14.93 2.45
N VAL A 627 3.09 -15.43 1.57
CA VAL A 627 3.79 -16.70 1.82
C VAL A 627 4.73 -16.56 3.01
N LEU A 628 5.48 -15.45 3.09
CA LEU A 628 6.40 -15.20 4.20
C LEU A 628 5.68 -15.08 5.54
N ASP A 629 4.58 -14.32 5.57
CA ASP A 629 3.82 -14.09 6.80
C ASP A 629 3.25 -15.39 7.37
N HIS A 630 2.67 -16.25 6.51
CA HIS A 630 2.13 -17.54 6.95
C HIS A 630 3.20 -18.50 7.45
N ASN A 631 4.42 -18.45 6.90
CA ASN A 631 5.54 -19.20 7.43
C ASN A 631 5.96 -18.69 8.82
N ILE A 632 5.95 -17.38 9.01
CA ILE A 632 6.22 -16.74 10.31
C ILE A 632 5.11 -17.11 11.31
N TYR A 633 3.85 -17.07 10.90
CA TYR A 633 2.74 -17.45 11.76
C TYR A 633 2.78 -18.93 12.15
N ASP A 634 3.12 -19.85 11.23
CA ASP A 634 3.36 -21.26 11.53
C ASP A 634 4.48 -21.44 12.57
N TRP A 635 5.56 -20.61 12.47
CA TRP A 635 6.61 -20.61 13.49
C TRP A 635 6.03 -20.17 14.85
N PHE A 636 5.28 -19.08 14.92
CA PHE A 636 4.62 -18.65 16.16
C PHE A 636 3.71 -19.74 16.72
N ALA A 637 2.85 -20.32 15.90
CA ALA A 637 1.93 -21.37 16.33
C ALA A 637 2.66 -22.58 16.94
N SER A 638 3.80 -22.98 16.36
CA SER A 638 4.62 -24.09 16.85
C SER A 638 5.40 -23.75 18.12
N HIS A 639 5.58 -22.46 18.44
CA HIS A 639 6.31 -21.98 19.61
C HIS A 639 5.40 -21.39 20.71
N GLY A 640 4.10 -21.72 20.71
CA GLY A 640 3.17 -21.31 21.76
C GLY A 640 2.37 -20.04 21.47
N GLY A 641 2.40 -19.55 20.24
CA GLY A 641 1.56 -18.47 19.75
C GLY A 641 1.91 -17.10 20.31
N LEU A 642 0.89 -16.35 20.74
CA LEU A 642 1.00 -14.97 21.24
C LEU A 642 1.65 -14.94 22.61
N THR A 643 2.98 -14.85 22.64
CA THR A 643 3.78 -14.74 23.88
C THR A 643 4.80 -13.62 23.78
N ARG A 644 5.20 -13.07 24.94
CA ARG A 644 6.26 -12.05 25.02
C ARG A 644 7.58 -12.54 24.41
N GLN A 645 7.94 -13.78 24.66
CA GLN A 645 9.18 -14.36 24.17
C GLN A 645 9.20 -14.41 22.66
N ASN A 646 8.12 -14.88 22.02
CA ASN A 646 8.03 -14.96 20.57
C ASN A 646 7.99 -13.55 19.94
N GLY A 647 7.22 -12.63 20.53
CA GLY A 647 7.18 -11.24 20.08
C GLY A 647 8.56 -10.57 20.17
N GLN A 648 9.29 -10.76 21.29
CA GLN A 648 10.63 -10.21 21.42
C GLN A 648 11.59 -10.79 20.37
N CYS A 649 11.54 -12.10 20.12
CA CYS A 649 12.35 -12.73 19.09
C CYS A 649 12.05 -12.15 17.69
N PHE A 650 10.76 -11.98 17.34
CA PHE A 650 10.36 -11.40 16.07
C PHE A 650 10.75 -9.91 15.96
N ARG A 651 10.62 -9.14 17.05
CA ARG A 651 11.11 -7.77 17.12
C ARG A 651 12.61 -7.71 16.83
N ASP A 652 13.42 -8.50 17.52
CA ASP A 652 14.89 -8.43 17.46
C ASP A 652 15.44 -8.92 16.13
N GLU A 653 14.88 -9.97 15.56
CA GLU A 653 15.41 -10.62 14.35
C GLU A 653 14.79 -10.08 13.05
N VAL A 654 13.63 -9.42 13.12
CA VAL A 654 12.89 -8.98 11.93
C VAL A 654 12.51 -7.51 12.01
N LEU A 655 11.60 -7.11 12.93
CA LEU A 655 10.97 -5.80 12.90
C LEU A 655 11.94 -4.63 13.15
N SER A 656 12.95 -4.83 14.00
CA SER A 656 13.93 -3.79 14.31
C SER A 656 15.11 -3.72 13.35
N ARG A 657 15.12 -4.57 12.31
CA ARG A 657 16.31 -4.73 11.46
C ARG A 657 16.37 -3.75 10.29
N GLY A 658 15.23 -3.19 9.86
CA GLY A 658 15.17 -2.35 8.68
C GLY A 658 15.87 -3.01 7.47
N ASN A 659 16.72 -2.27 6.76
CA ASN A 659 17.48 -2.77 5.60
C ASN A 659 18.99 -2.95 5.92
N THR A 660 19.32 -3.36 7.15
CA THR A 660 20.72 -3.49 7.61
C THR A 660 21.45 -4.71 7.01
N ALA A 661 20.72 -5.61 6.37
CA ALA A 661 21.25 -6.74 5.56
C ALA A 661 20.22 -7.09 4.48
N PRO A 662 20.57 -7.97 3.50
CA PRO A 662 19.56 -8.51 2.58
C PRO A 662 18.39 -9.12 3.37
N VAL A 663 17.17 -8.57 3.18
CA VAL A 663 16.01 -8.84 4.05
C VAL A 663 15.59 -10.33 4.10
N GLY A 664 15.86 -11.09 3.04
CA GLY A 664 15.65 -12.54 3.03
C GLY A 664 16.46 -13.28 4.11
N THR A 665 17.58 -12.73 4.58
CA THR A 665 18.36 -13.31 5.65
C THR A 665 17.64 -13.23 7.00
N PHE A 666 16.82 -12.20 7.23
CA PHE A 666 16.02 -12.07 8.45
C PHE A 666 14.94 -13.15 8.49
N PHE A 667 14.26 -13.38 7.37
CA PHE A 667 13.27 -14.44 7.24
C PHE A 667 13.92 -15.83 7.49
N THR A 668 15.03 -16.14 6.83
CA THR A 668 15.70 -17.45 6.99
C THR A 668 16.27 -17.65 8.40
N THR A 669 16.78 -16.59 9.02
CA THR A 669 17.28 -16.66 10.41
C THR A 669 16.16 -16.92 11.39
N PHE A 670 15.04 -16.20 11.25
CA PHE A 670 13.89 -16.31 12.14
C PHE A 670 13.16 -17.65 12.00
N THR A 671 12.83 -18.04 10.78
CA THR A 671 12.03 -19.27 10.53
C THR A 671 12.83 -20.54 10.48
N GLY A 672 14.13 -20.47 10.17
CA GLY A 672 14.99 -21.63 9.85
C GLY A 672 14.77 -22.19 8.43
N LEU A 673 13.83 -21.66 7.67
CA LEU A 673 13.55 -22.09 6.30
C LEU A 673 14.55 -21.46 5.33
N GLN A 674 15.07 -22.27 4.42
CA GLN A 674 16.00 -21.78 3.37
C GLN A 674 15.24 -21.09 2.22
N GLU A 675 14.01 -21.55 1.95
CA GLU A 675 13.08 -20.98 0.97
C GLU A 675 11.68 -20.91 1.58
N PRO A 676 10.82 -19.96 1.17
CA PRO A 676 9.43 -19.88 1.63
C PRO A 676 8.63 -21.14 1.27
N ASP A 677 7.86 -21.67 2.22
CA ASP A 677 6.98 -22.81 2.04
C ASP A 677 5.57 -22.38 1.60
N MET A 678 5.22 -22.63 0.35
CA MET A 678 3.90 -22.33 -0.22
C MET A 678 2.76 -23.13 0.45
N SER A 679 3.06 -24.26 1.10
CA SER A 679 2.04 -25.10 1.71
C SER A 679 1.33 -24.41 2.87
N SER A 680 1.99 -23.52 3.58
CA SER A 680 1.40 -22.71 4.67
C SER A 680 0.28 -21.82 4.15
N LEU A 681 0.55 -21.05 3.11
CA LEU A 681 -0.46 -20.21 2.45
C LEU A 681 -1.63 -21.04 1.91
N LEU A 682 -1.34 -22.14 1.21
CA LEU A 682 -2.39 -23.00 0.64
C LEU A 682 -3.30 -23.61 1.71
N ARG A 683 -2.74 -24.02 2.86
CA ARG A 683 -3.53 -24.50 4.02
C ARG A 683 -4.41 -23.39 4.60
N PHE A 684 -3.82 -22.22 4.84
CA PHE A 684 -4.54 -21.07 5.40
C PHE A 684 -5.71 -20.65 4.51
N ARG A 685 -5.52 -20.60 3.20
CA ARG A 685 -6.59 -20.29 2.26
C ARG A 685 -7.55 -21.47 1.97
N GLY A 686 -7.40 -22.62 2.65
CA GLY A 686 -8.28 -23.79 2.46
C GLY A 686 -8.21 -24.41 1.06
N LEU A 687 -7.06 -24.26 0.35
CA LEU A 687 -6.86 -24.81 -0.99
C LEU A 687 -6.22 -26.20 -0.96
N THR A 688 -5.67 -26.61 0.16
CA THR A 688 -5.19 -27.97 0.44
C THR A 688 -5.75 -28.43 1.79
N LYS A 689 -5.80 -29.78 2.01
CA LYS A 689 -6.24 -30.36 3.28
C LYS A 689 -5.16 -30.30 4.32
#